data_94f59ef8c60ec75717b67bfb66e69c99
#
_entry.id   94f59ef8c60ec75717b67bfb66e69c99
#
_cell.length_a   1.000
_cell.length_b   1.000
_cell.length_c   1.000
_cell.angle_alpha   90.00
_cell.angle_beta   90.00
_cell.angle_gamma   90.00
#
_symmetry.space_group_name_H-M   'P 1'
#
loop_
_entity.id
_entity.type
_entity.pdbx_description
1 polymer ?
#
loop_
_entity_poly.entity_id
_entity_poly.type
_entity_poly.pdbx_seq_one_letter_code
_entity_poly.pdbx_strand_id
1 'polypeptide(L)'
;MKMNRTRFAALLSGSAVLLAGTAAVLTWDAQPAERHYQFRDELAQGRFAGYNEYLHMMRANQVTGEIDPAAVQAAWAQLLQTAQKTNTLNWESRGPDNHGGRTRSLLVNRNNSNIVYAGSVGGGLYRSTNGGASWNVVSDPGANQAIGSICQAANGDIYYGTGEIWLGYGGTGQNTTPNFAGRGVYKSTDGVNFVQLASTLPASNSASAAWTAVADIEAHPTDANTIFAATNGGFMKTTDGGATWTQLMSGSITDFALSAAGTIYVNQAGRTMKSTDGATFTEVSAPVVTSTSLPRRAGGRIRYSVSPQDDNYVYCVQTNGSALAAVYRSTDGGSTWSKIGQKGSNFDPLCNGVGADVYCQGIFDLFLTVSAKDKDHVWLGGITVWQWSATGGWVQSSTLNDFAGNPFYLHADSHELIVDPNNPDVIFTSNDGGVFKSNNHGATWFERNLGYNTYQYFGFGVGKDRKLLGGCQDNGTSYLDYTSVSPHGVKKVFGGDGGHSDISWLNPKVMFAETQNGNFYRSDDGGEGWATFSNALLTRTRTAGLPYSNWMMPFELWETTTDAQSQDSVSFELLPGIRSMGFGDGIKRVFKGKINHSQPAAKFIASTVQITAGALTATANANGVVSGDATGVFYEDSAYFEITFNTPPIAEIIVTCDVYLPANSSLTLKSAIGALPVRATTTSRLDVGDEFKVQDPIQSMFFVGLTSQTTATVPKMGGVFMTRDVHDFSKTPEWWQIAHLGSNVTPHYMKVSADGNHLFVSTTSGRLYRISNLLAARTLSQASVDSANAVITVTQIGNWNGRVVTGIDVDPNDPNRVAVSLGNYGNSAYVYLSTNALASVPSFTSKQGDLPMFPCYSVSFDKGNPNRLFVGSEWGMFMADNINSATPSYSEENNGMARVPVFEIEQYRTDFNYDPNNPISSPTE
;
A
#
# COMPACT_ATOMS: atom_id res chain seq x y z
N MET A 1 36.93 -3.42 -12.15
CA MET A 1 38.06 -2.93 -12.92
C MET A 1 37.75 -1.49 -13.30
N LYS A 2 38.35 -0.51 -12.62
CA LYS A 2 38.09 0.92 -12.85
C LYS A 2 38.73 1.31 -14.17
N MET A 3 37.95 1.63 -15.18
CA MET A 3 38.44 2.20 -16.44
C MET A 3 38.59 3.72 -16.29
N ASN A 4 39.79 4.20 -16.57
CA ASN A 4 40.28 5.54 -16.34
C ASN A 4 39.62 6.52 -17.33
N ARG A 5 39.09 7.63 -16.84
CA ARG A 5 38.35 8.68 -17.57
C ARG A 5 39.15 9.40 -18.68
N THR A 6 40.39 9.08 -18.88
CA THR A 6 41.31 9.76 -19.86
C THR A 6 41.32 9.16 -21.26
N ARG A 7 40.61 8.06 -21.52
CA ARG A 7 40.58 7.46 -22.87
C ARG A 7 39.27 7.71 -23.65
N PHE A 8 38.32 8.43 -23.09
CA PHE A 8 37.05 8.79 -23.75
C PHE A 8 37.11 10.16 -24.49
N ALA A 9 38.14 10.97 -24.22
CA ALA A 9 38.30 12.26 -24.85
C ALA A 9 39.06 12.23 -26.20
N ALA A 10 39.62 11.08 -26.58
CA ALA A 10 40.44 10.96 -27.82
C ALA A 10 39.67 10.34 -29.01
N LEU A 11 38.39 10.03 -28.88
CA LEU A 11 37.58 9.45 -29.95
C LEU A 11 36.50 10.39 -30.51
N LEU A 12 36.47 11.64 -30.04
CA LEU A 12 35.49 12.65 -30.47
C LEU A 12 36.06 13.80 -31.34
N SER A 13 37.28 13.66 -31.88
CA SER A 13 37.87 14.67 -32.77
C SER A 13 37.95 14.28 -34.26
N GLY A 14 37.17 13.35 -34.70
CA GLY A 14 37.23 12.92 -36.10
C GLY A 14 35.89 12.56 -36.71
N SER A 15 34.92 13.48 -36.73
CA SER A 15 33.75 13.43 -37.66
C SER A 15 32.83 14.62 -37.39
N ALA A 16 33.33 15.80 -37.66
CA ALA A 16 32.50 17.00 -37.82
C ALA A 16 32.35 17.31 -39.31
N VAL A 17 31.51 16.57 -40.02
CA VAL A 17 30.88 17.05 -41.25
C VAL A 17 29.62 16.22 -41.51
N LEU A 18 28.50 16.94 -41.72
CA LEU A 18 27.16 16.53 -42.08
C LEU A 18 26.32 15.89 -40.95
N LEU A 19 25.52 16.75 -40.35
CA LEU A 19 24.08 16.54 -40.22
C LEU A 19 23.44 17.82 -39.61
N ALA A 20 23.27 18.81 -40.50
CA ALA A 20 22.24 19.83 -40.33
C ALA A 20 20.90 19.13 -40.66
N GLY A 21 20.09 18.90 -39.68
CA GLY A 21 18.76 18.32 -39.86
C GLY A 21 18.43 17.33 -38.77
N THR A 22 17.62 17.76 -37.82
CA THR A 22 17.13 17.10 -36.64
C THR A 22 18.06 17.17 -35.44
N ALA A 23 18.01 18.29 -34.73
CA ALA A 23 18.25 18.32 -33.31
C ALA A 23 17.09 17.55 -32.67
N ALA A 24 17.10 16.24 -32.73
CA ALA A 24 16.56 15.44 -31.68
C ALA A 24 17.45 15.72 -30.47
N VAL A 25 17.03 16.58 -29.61
CA VAL A 25 17.46 16.64 -28.25
C VAL A 25 17.20 15.21 -27.74
N LEU A 26 18.27 14.43 -27.68
CA LEU A 26 18.32 13.30 -26.76
C LEU A 26 18.29 13.96 -25.38
N THR A 27 17.10 14.34 -24.93
CA THR A 27 16.81 14.31 -23.52
C THR A 27 17.09 12.87 -23.15
N TRP A 28 18.20 12.65 -22.50
CA TRP A 28 18.38 11.47 -21.71
C TRP A 28 17.28 11.59 -20.64
N ASP A 29 16.11 11.12 -20.97
CA ASP A 29 15.13 10.80 -19.97
C ASP A 29 15.87 9.83 -19.05
N ALA A 30 16.09 10.25 -17.82
CA ALA A 30 16.55 9.34 -16.79
C ALA A 30 15.53 8.19 -16.84
N GLN A 31 15.98 7.02 -17.30
CA GLN A 31 15.15 5.83 -17.31
C GLN A 31 14.56 5.76 -15.92
N PRO A 32 13.24 5.61 -15.76
CA PRO A 32 12.65 5.42 -14.44
C PRO A 32 13.47 4.36 -13.73
N ALA A 33 13.92 4.65 -12.51
CA ALA A 33 14.76 3.72 -11.77
C ALA A 33 14.12 2.33 -11.85
N GLU A 34 14.89 1.32 -12.28
CA GLU A 34 14.38 -0.04 -12.36
C GLU A 34 13.77 -0.39 -11.01
N ARG A 35 12.45 -0.65 -10.98
CA ARG A 35 11.73 -1.02 -9.78
C ARG A 35 11.87 -2.51 -9.62
N HIS A 36 12.85 -2.91 -8.84
CA HIS A 36 13.03 -4.30 -8.50
C HIS A 36 12.03 -4.68 -7.41
N TYR A 37 11.42 -5.87 -7.54
CA TYR A 37 10.73 -6.50 -6.43
C TYR A 37 11.67 -6.57 -5.23
N GLN A 38 11.25 -5.98 -4.12
CA GLN A 38 12.01 -6.06 -2.87
C GLN A 38 11.48 -7.25 -2.07
N PHE A 39 12.35 -8.23 -1.88
CA PHE A 39 12.02 -9.38 -1.04
C PHE A 39 11.75 -8.93 0.38
N ARG A 40 10.80 -9.59 1.01
CA ARG A 40 10.51 -9.37 2.42
C ARG A 40 11.71 -9.74 3.27
N ASP A 41 12.20 -8.82 4.06
CA ASP A 41 13.30 -9.06 5.01
C ASP A 41 12.74 -9.59 6.33
N GLU A 42 12.15 -10.77 6.28
CA GLU A 42 11.48 -11.39 7.43
C GLU A 42 12.44 -12.12 8.38
N LEU A 43 13.65 -12.43 7.92
CA LEU A 43 14.65 -13.18 8.71
C LEU A 43 15.31 -12.35 9.81
N ALA A 44 15.31 -11.03 9.71
CA ALA A 44 15.99 -10.15 10.67
C ALA A 44 15.25 -9.96 12.00
N GLN A 45 14.00 -10.38 12.12
CA GLN A 45 13.11 -9.89 13.18
C GLN A 45 12.18 -10.96 13.77
N GLY A 46 12.71 -11.99 14.35
CA GLY A 46 11.90 -13.05 14.94
C GLY A 46 10.82 -12.58 15.92
N ARG A 47 9.60 -12.29 15.47
CA ARG A 47 8.34 -12.49 16.21
C ARG A 47 7.06 -12.02 15.50
N PHE A 48 7.10 -11.13 14.53
CA PHE A 48 5.92 -10.76 13.72
C PHE A 48 6.34 -10.72 12.26
N ALA A 49 6.41 -11.88 11.67
CA ALA A 49 6.80 -12.02 10.29
C ALA A 49 5.58 -11.85 9.39
N GLY A 50 5.21 -10.61 9.14
CA GLY A 50 4.42 -10.30 7.97
C GLY A 50 2.91 -10.13 8.18
N TYR A 51 2.26 -10.02 7.05
CA TYR A 51 0.87 -9.73 6.85
C TYR A 51 -0.10 -10.70 7.54
N ASN A 52 0.20 -11.99 7.45
CA ASN A 52 -0.71 -13.02 7.97
C ASN A 52 -0.86 -12.91 9.49
N GLU A 53 0.24 -12.68 10.21
CA GLU A 53 0.25 -12.48 11.65
C GLU A 53 -0.43 -11.18 12.05
N TYR A 54 -0.26 -10.12 11.23
CA TYR A 54 -0.90 -8.83 11.45
C TYR A 54 -2.42 -8.95 11.32
N LEU A 55 -2.93 -9.58 10.26
CA LEU A 55 -4.36 -9.84 10.10
C LEU A 55 -4.90 -10.79 11.16
N HIS A 56 -4.16 -11.85 11.48
CA HIS A 56 -4.55 -12.80 12.50
C HIS A 56 -4.68 -12.13 13.87
N MET A 57 -3.74 -11.27 14.23
CA MET A 57 -3.77 -10.47 15.46
C MET A 57 -5.06 -9.65 15.57
N MET A 58 -5.52 -9.03 14.49
CA MET A 58 -6.74 -8.23 14.49
C MET A 58 -8.03 -9.06 14.47
N ARG A 59 -8.00 -10.31 14.04
CA ARG A 59 -9.17 -11.15 13.78
C ARG A 59 -9.35 -12.26 14.80
N ALA A 60 -8.28 -12.93 15.21
CA ALA A 60 -8.34 -14.04 16.15
C ALA A 60 -8.83 -13.56 17.52
N ASN A 61 -9.62 -14.39 18.20
CA ASN A 61 -10.04 -14.11 19.56
C ASN A 61 -8.83 -13.95 20.48
N GLN A 62 -8.76 -12.87 21.24
CA GLN A 62 -7.62 -12.49 22.07
C GLN A 62 -7.32 -13.47 23.21
N VAL A 63 -8.26 -14.36 23.54
CA VAL A 63 -8.11 -15.36 24.62
C VAL A 63 -7.70 -16.70 24.06
N THR A 64 -8.34 -17.14 22.96
CA THR A 64 -8.08 -18.48 22.36
C THR A 64 -6.95 -18.43 21.33
N GLY A 65 -6.68 -17.28 20.76
CA GLY A 65 -5.73 -17.15 19.63
C GLY A 65 -6.26 -17.72 18.31
N GLU A 66 -7.57 -18.02 18.22
CA GLU A 66 -8.18 -18.65 17.04
C GLU A 66 -9.32 -17.81 16.47
N ILE A 67 -9.55 -17.94 15.16
CA ILE A 67 -10.75 -17.41 14.49
C ILE A 67 -11.82 -18.49 14.53
N ASP A 68 -12.82 -18.32 15.40
CA ASP A 68 -13.90 -19.27 15.58
C ASP A 68 -14.86 -19.26 14.38
N PRO A 69 -14.95 -20.33 13.55
CA PRO A 69 -15.88 -20.39 12.43
C PRO A 69 -17.36 -20.21 12.85
N ALA A 70 -17.74 -20.63 14.06
CA ALA A 70 -19.11 -20.44 14.54
C ALA A 70 -19.39 -18.95 14.81
N ALA A 71 -18.44 -18.22 15.38
CA ALA A 71 -18.56 -16.77 15.55
C ALA A 71 -18.65 -16.04 14.20
N VAL A 72 -17.86 -16.46 13.21
CA VAL A 72 -17.92 -15.93 11.82
C VAL A 72 -19.29 -16.19 11.20
N GLN A 73 -19.82 -17.42 11.30
CA GLN A 73 -21.16 -17.76 10.79
C GLN A 73 -22.30 -17.02 11.49
N ALA A 74 -22.22 -16.86 12.81
CA ALA A 74 -23.20 -16.11 13.58
C ALA A 74 -23.22 -14.62 13.18
N ALA A 75 -22.05 -14.01 13.04
CA ALA A 75 -21.93 -12.63 12.57
C ALA A 75 -22.48 -12.46 11.15
N TRP A 76 -22.20 -13.42 10.26
CA TRP A 76 -22.75 -13.45 8.91
C TRP A 76 -24.28 -13.53 8.91
N ALA A 77 -24.87 -14.40 9.72
CA ALA A 77 -26.34 -14.50 9.82
C ALA A 77 -26.96 -13.18 10.33
N GLN A 78 -26.31 -12.48 11.24
CA GLN A 78 -26.74 -11.16 11.68
C GLN A 78 -26.64 -10.12 10.56
N LEU A 79 -25.55 -10.14 9.78
CA LEU A 79 -25.37 -9.26 8.63
C LEU A 79 -26.52 -9.38 7.64
N LEU A 80 -26.92 -10.61 7.28
CA LEU A 80 -28.02 -10.82 6.35
C LEU A 80 -29.38 -10.28 6.86
N GLN A 81 -29.55 -10.16 8.18
CA GLN A 81 -30.73 -9.51 8.76
C GLN A 81 -30.63 -7.99 8.72
N THR A 82 -29.43 -7.44 8.89
CA THR A 82 -29.18 -5.99 8.88
C THR A 82 -29.21 -5.40 7.48
N ALA A 83 -28.82 -6.17 6.47
CA ALA A 83 -28.71 -5.75 5.06
C ALA A 83 -30.04 -5.34 4.39
N GLN A 84 -31.16 -5.37 5.13
CA GLN A 84 -32.48 -4.93 4.62
C GLN A 84 -32.75 -3.43 4.81
N LYS A 85 -31.84 -2.68 5.44
CA LYS A 85 -31.99 -1.24 5.62
C LYS A 85 -31.54 -0.49 4.36
N THR A 86 -32.11 0.66 4.12
CA THR A 86 -31.82 1.48 2.94
C THR A 86 -30.41 2.03 3.00
N ASN A 87 -29.58 1.72 2.00
CA ASN A 87 -28.28 2.34 1.78
C ASN A 87 -28.44 3.77 1.30
N THR A 88 -27.63 4.67 1.81
CA THR A 88 -27.64 6.09 1.45
C THR A 88 -26.38 6.52 0.69
N LEU A 89 -25.28 5.77 0.86
CA LEU A 89 -24.01 6.04 0.18
C LEU A 89 -23.92 5.25 -1.14
N ASN A 90 -23.28 5.85 -2.12
CA ASN A 90 -22.93 5.21 -3.38
C ASN A 90 -21.42 5.23 -3.53
N TRP A 91 -20.82 4.05 -3.63
CA TRP A 91 -19.38 3.90 -3.83
C TRP A 91 -19.04 3.77 -5.30
N GLU A 92 -17.96 4.40 -5.68
CA GLU A 92 -17.37 4.26 -7.00
C GLU A 92 -15.96 3.71 -6.86
N SER A 93 -15.68 2.60 -7.54
CA SER A 93 -14.32 2.06 -7.57
C SER A 93 -13.39 2.99 -8.33
N ARG A 94 -12.23 3.28 -7.74
CA ARG A 94 -11.17 4.09 -8.34
C ARG A 94 -9.93 3.27 -8.70
N GLY A 95 -10.10 1.97 -8.85
CA GLY A 95 -9.02 1.08 -9.27
C GLY A 95 -8.20 0.53 -8.09
N PRO A 96 -6.96 0.06 -8.37
CA PRO A 96 -6.24 0.15 -9.66
C PRO A 96 -6.79 -0.78 -10.74
N ASP A 97 -6.76 -0.32 -11.99
CA ASP A 97 -7.18 -1.09 -13.17
C ASP A 97 -6.02 -1.77 -13.90
N ASN A 98 -4.79 -1.42 -13.56
CA ASN A 98 -3.57 -1.95 -14.19
C ASN A 98 -2.79 -2.95 -13.30
N HIS A 99 -3.11 -3.04 -12.03
CA HIS A 99 -2.52 -4.00 -11.10
C HIS A 99 -3.60 -4.73 -10.32
N GLY A 100 -3.42 -6.04 -10.11
CA GLY A 100 -4.28 -6.84 -9.26
C GLY A 100 -3.63 -7.10 -7.90
N GLY A 101 -4.32 -7.85 -7.07
CA GLY A 101 -3.82 -8.41 -5.82
C GLY A 101 -3.76 -9.92 -5.87
N ARG A 102 -3.47 -10.54 -4.73
CA ARG A 102 -3.26 -11.98 -4.59
C ARG A 102 -4.37 -12.80 -5.20
N THR A 103 -4.01 -13.61 -6.19
CA THR A 103 -4.89 -14.48 -6.97
C THR A 103 -4.41 -15.93 -6.85
N ARG A 104 -5.25 -16.81 -6.31
CA ARG A 104 -4.89 -18.21 -6.02
C ARG A 104 -5.30 -19.19 -7.11
N SER A 105 -6.35 -18.88 -7.85
CA SER A 105 -6.93 -19.86 -8.77
C SER A 105 -7.48 -19.23 -10.05
N LEU A 106 -7.39 -19.99 -11.12
CA LEU A 106 -7.82 -19.62 -12.46
C LEU A 106 -8.60 -20.77 -13.11
N LEU A 107 -9.54 -20.41 -14.00
CA LEU A 107 -10.23 -21.38 -14.83
C LEU A 107 -10.57 -20.77 -16.19
N VAL A 108 -10.15 -21.40 -17.29
CA VAL A 108 -10.67 -21.10 -18.62
C VAL A 108 -11.81 -22.07 -18.92
N ASN A 109 -12.97 -21.53 -19.30
CA ASN A 109 -14.12 -22.37 -19.64
C ASN A 109 -13.82 -23.25 -20.86
N ARG A 110 -13.99 -24.58 -20.70
CA ARG A 110 -13.62 -25.53 -21.72
C ARG A 110 -14.45 -25.43 -23.03
N ASN A 111 -15.59 -24.75 -22.98
CA ASN A 111 -16.48 -24.57 -24.14
C ASN A 111 -16.33 -23.19 -24.80
N ASN A 112 -15.68 -22.26 -24.12
CA ASN A 112 -15.52 -20.88 -24.60
C ASN A 112 -14.31 -20.18 -23.92
N SER A 113 -13.19 -20.06 -24.62
CA SER A 113 -11.96 -19.42 -24.14
C SER A 113 -12.10 -17.93 -23.77
N ASN A 114 -13.20 -17.27 -24.20
CA ASN A 114 -13.49 -15.91 -23.78
C ASN A 114 -13.99 -15.84 -22.34
N ILE A 115 -14.49 -16.94 -21.79
CA ILE A 115 -14.95 -17.00 -20.41
C ILE A 115 -13.80 -17.52 -19.55
N VAL A 116 -13.30 -16.65 -18.67
CA VAL A 116 -12.21 -16.95 -17.73
C VAL A 116 -12.68 -16.55 -16.34
N TYR A 117 -12.35 -17.37 -15.34
CA TYR A 117 -12.57 -17.07 -13.93
C TYR A 117 -11.23 -16.89 -13.22
N ALA A 118 -11.20 -15.97 -12.26
CA ALA A 118 -10.06 -15.73 -11.39
C ALA A 118 -10.53 -15.58 -9.93
N GLY A 119 -9.94 -16.40 -9.06
CA GLY A 119 -10.26 -16.42 -7.64
C GLY A 119 -9.21 -15.68 -6.84
N SER A 120 -9.59 -14.53 -6.25
CA SER A 120 -8.71 -13.75 -5.39
C SER A 120 -8.86 -14.14 -3.92
N VAL A 121 -7.89 -13.75 -3.10
CA VAL A 121 -7.94 -13.95 -1.65
C VAL A 121 -8.76 -12.86 -0.96
N GLY A 122 -8.70 -11.63 -1.46
CA GLY A 122 -9.36 -10.49 -0.83
C GLY A 122 -10.61 -9.96 -1.54
N GLY A 123 -10.84 -10.35 -2.81
CA GLY A 123 -11.89 -9.75 -3.65
C GLY A 123 -12.95 -10.73 -4.17
N GLY A 124 -12.86 -12.02 -3.85
CA GLY A 124 -13.81 -13.03 -4.30
C GLY A 124 -13.53 -13.56 -5.71
N LEU A 125 -14.59 -14.07 -6.36
CA LEU A 125 -14.54 -14.65 -7.70
C LEU A 125 -14.84 -13.60 -8.75
N TYR A 126 -13.97 -13.48 -9.73
CA TYR A 126 -14.13 -12.63 -10.91
C TYR A 126 -14.32 -13.45 -12.17
N ARG A 127 -15.04 -12.88 -13.12
CA ARG A 127 -15.28 -13.48 -14.43
C ARG A 127 -14.98 -12.48 -15.54
N SER A 128 -14.21 -12.92 -16.51
CA SER A 128 -14.04 -12.27 -17.81
C SER A 128 -14.93 -12.94 -18.85
N THR A 129 -15.43 -12.16 -19.82
CA THR A 129 -16.15 -12.64 -21.02
C THR A 129 -15.42 -12.31 -22.30
N ASN A 130 -14.18 -11.80 -22.19
CA ASN A 130 -13.36 -11.36 -23.33
C ASN A 130 -11.92 -11.89 -23.25
N GLY A 131 -11.74 -13.10 -22.71
CA GLY A 131 -10.45 -13.77 -22.65
C GLY A 131 -9.43 -13.13 -21.72
N GLY A 132 -9.90 -12.58 -20.59
CA GLY A 132 -9.08 -11.95 -19.58
C GLY A 132 -8.77 -10.47 -19.86
N ALA A 133 -9.37 -9.85 -20.89
CA ALA A 133 -9.10 -8.44 -21.18
C ALA A 133 -9.74 -7.49 -20.17
N SER A 134 -10.85 -7.86 -19.56
CA SER A 134 -11.47 -7.16 -18.43
C SER A 134 -12.28 -8.10 -17.55
N TRP A 135 -12.55 -7.69 -16.30
CA TRP A 135 -13.16 -8.51 -15.29
C TRP A 135 -14.36 -7.83 -14.62
N ASN A 136 -15.29 -8.67 -14.17
CA ASN A 136 -16.39 -8.28 -13.29
C ASN A 136 -16.48 -9.29 -12.15
N VAL A 137 -16.75 -8.82 -10.93
CA VAL A 137 -17.01 -9.68 -9.78
C VAL A 137 -18.29 -10.48 -10.01
N VAL A 138 -18.27 -11.79 -9.73
CA VAL A 138 -19.45 -12.68 -9.87
C VAL A 138 -19.75 -13.48 -8.61
N SER A 139 -18.88 -13.41 -7.61
CA SER A 139 -19.18 -14.00 -6.31
C SER A 139 -20.38 -13.29 -5.69
N ASP A 140 -21.25 -14.07 -5.05
CA ASP A 140 -22.32 -13.51 -4.22
C ASP A 140 -21.71 -12.47 -3.25
N PRO A 141 -22.21 -11.23 -3.19
CA PRO A 141 -21.76 -10.22 -2.20
C PRO A 141 -21.80 -10.74 -0.77
N GLY A 142 -22.52 -11.83 -0.57
CA GLY A 142 -22.58 -12.55 0.68
C GLY A 142 -21.57 -13.66 0.88
N ALA A 143 -20.83 -14.07 -0.13
CA ALA A 143 -19.91 -15.19 -0.07
C ALA A 143 -18.57 -14.84 0.59
N ASN A 144 -17.86 -15.88 1.01
CA ASN A 144 -16.46 -15.72 1.44
C ASN A 144 -15.61 -15.25 0.27
N GLN A 145 -14.78 -14.24 0.52
CA GLN A 145 -13.98 -13.59 -0.51
C GLN A 145 -12.66 -14.32 -0.84
N ALA A 146 -12.21 -15.26 0.00
CA ALA A 146 -10.98 -16.00 -0.24
C ALA A 146 -11.28 -17.25 -1.08
N ILE A 147 -10.90 -17.23 -2.36
CA ILE A 147 -11.11 -18.35 -3.29
C ILE A 147 -9.83 -19.16 -3.38
N GLY A 148 -9.86 -20.43 -2.94
CA GLY A 148 -8.70 -21.32 -2.93
C GLY A 148 -8.48 -22.06 -4.24
N SER A 149 -9.54 -22.57 -4.86
CA SER A 149 -9.48 -23.33 -6.12
C SER A 149 -10.81 -23.30 -6.86
N ILE A 150 -10.77 -23.50 -8.18
CA ILE A 150 -11.95 -23.47 -9.09
C ILE A 150 -11.88 -24.63 -10.06
N CYS A 151 -13.01 -25.33 -10.32
CA CYS A 151 -13.07 -26.35 -11.37
C CYS A 151 -14.37 -26.29 -12.17
N GLN A 152 -14.36 -26.92 -13.35
CA GLN A 152 -15.53 -27.09 -14.21
C GLN A 152 -15.87 -28.58 -14.39
N ALA A 153 -17.09 -28.98 -14.03
CA ALA A 153 -17.61 -30.32 -14.22
C ALA A 153 -17.89 -30.63 -15.70
N ALA A 154 -18.06 -31.92 -16.02
CA ALA A 154 -18.28 -32.37 -17.40
C ALA A 154 -19.55 -31.82 -18.05
N ASN A 155 -20.58 -31.50 -17.25
CA ASN A 155 -21.84 -30.85 -17.70
C ASN A 155 -21.74 -29.32 -17.84
N GLY A 156 -20.61 -28.73 -17.47
CA GLY A 156 -20.40 -27.29 -17.52
C GLY A 156 -20.59 -26.54 -16.19
N ASP A 157 -21.10 -27.18 -15.14
CA ASP A 157 -21.23 -26.59 -13.81
C ASP A 157 -19.87 -26.14 -13.28
N ILE A 158 -19.83 -24.99 -12.63
CA ILE A 158 -18.62 -24.44 -12.03
C ILE A 158 -18.68 -24.60 -10.51
N TYR A 159 -17.59 -25.08 -9.94
CA TYR A 159 -17.42 -25.19 -8.50
C TYR A 159 -16.22 -24.36 -8.06
N TYR A 160 -16.31 -23.69 -6.92
CA TYR A 160 -15.13 -23.11 -6.27
C TYR A 160 -15.11 -23.40 -4.78
N GLY A 161 -13.90 -23.62 -4.26
CA GLY A 161 -13.62 -23.81 -2.85
C GLY A 161 -13.12 -22.52 -2.21
N THR A 162 -13.46 -22.33 -0.94
CA THR A 162 -13.13 -21.13 -0.18
C THR A 162 -12.16 -21.40 0.98
N GLY A 163 -11.53 -20.35 1.47
CA GLY A 163 -10.55 -20.35 2.53
C GLY A 163 -9.11 -20.47 2.02
N GLU A 164 -8.19 -19.77 2.67
CA GLU A 164 -6.77 -19.81 2.35
C GLU A 164 -6.05 -20.78 3.26
N ILE A 165 -5.54 -21.91 2.72
CA ILE A 165 -4.86 -22.95 3.49
C ILE A 165 -3.38 -22.62 3.75
N TRP A 166 -2.78 -21.81 2.89
CA TRP A 166 -1.36 -21.53 2.91
C TRP A 166 -1.06 -20.41 3.89
N LEU A 167 -0.58 -20.81 5.05
CA LEU A 167 -0.27 -19.93 6.15
C LEU A 167 1.19 -19.98 6.48
N GLY A 168 1.73 -18.82 6.74
CA GLY A 168 2.92 -18.69 7.55
C GLY A 168 4.21 -18.85 6.76
N TYR A 169 4.78 -17.74 6.63
CA TYR A 169 6.19 -17.54 6.47
C TYR A 169 6.93 -18.03 7.71
N GLY A 170 8.03 -18.69 7.49
CA GLY A 170 8.99 -19.00 8.56
C GLY A 170 8.63 -20.26 9.35
N GLY A 171 9.13 -21.39 8.88
CA GLY A 171 9.03 -22.68 9.51
C GLY A 171 9.23 -22.63 11.00
N THR A 172 8.36 -23.24 11.70
CA THR A 172 8.29 -23.80 13.03
C THR A 172 7.08 -23.39 13.86
N GLY A 173 6.33 -22.35 13.48
CA GLY A 173 5.07 -22.03 14.12
C GLY A 173 3.92 -22.33 13.16
N GLN A 174 3.40 -23.52 13.18
CA GLN A 174 2.18 -23.86 12.47
C GLN A 174 1.01 -23.11 13.12
N ASN A 175 0.70 -21.91 12.64
CA ASN A 175 -0.68 -21.43 12.75
C ASN A 175 -1.50 -22.26 11.78
N THR A 176 -2.21 -23.22 12.29
CA THR A 176 -3.04 -24.14 11.54
C THR A 176 -4.40 -23.53 11.17
N THR A 177 -4.66 -22.29 11.57
CA THR A 177 -5.91 -21.58 11.32
C THR A 177 -5.77 -20.70 10.09
N PRO A 178 -6.61 -20.86 9.04
CA PRO A 178 -6.55 -19.98 7.88
C PRO A 178 -6.87 -18.53 8.28
N ASN A 179 -6.10 -17.57 7.77
CA ASN A 179 -6.37 -16.14 7.98
C ASN A 179 -7.74 -15.75 7.44
N PHE A 180 -8.12 -16.38 6.33
CA PHE A 180 -9.45 -16.29 5.75
C PHE A 180 -10.10 -17.66 5.84
N ALA A 181 -10.83 -17.89 6.93
CA ALA A 181 -11.57 -19.13 7.12
C ALA A 181 -12.64 -19.30 6.04
N GLY A 182 -12.60 -20.44 5.37
CA GLY A 182 -13.53 -20.77 4.30
C GLY A 182 -14.93 -21.08 4.82
N ARG A 183 -15.85 -21.08 3.88
CA ARG A 183 -17.25 -21.47 4.08
C ARG A 183 -17.63 -22.66 3.18
N GLY A 184 -16.66 -23.52 2.84
CA GLY A 184 -16.85 -24.68 2.01
C GLY A 184 -16.87 -24.37 0.51
N VAL A 185 -17.72 -25.07 -0.21
CA VAL A 185 -17.78 -25.06 -1.67
C VAL A 185 -19.05 -24.36 -2.16
N TYR A 186 -18.90 -23.61 -3.24
CA TYR A 186 -19.98 -22.98 -3.97
C TYR A 186 -20.12 -23.61 -5.36
N LYS A 187 -21.35 -23.66 -5.87
CA LYS A 187 -21.67 -24.21 -7.17
C LYS A 187 -22.49 -23.23 -8.00
N SER A 188 -22.24 -23.19 -9.30
CA SER A 188 -23.06 -22.50 -10.29
C SER A 188 -23.36 -23.40 -11.48
N THR A 189 -24.59 -23.34 -12.00
CA THR A 189 -25.03 -24.04 -13.24
C THR A 189 -25.06 -23.13 -14.45
N ASP A 190 -24.95 -21.80 -14.24
CA ASP A 190 -24.97 -20.79 -15.30
C ASP A 190 -23.66 -20.02 -15.42
N GLY A 191 -22.71 -20.25 -14.48
CA GLY A 191 -21.41 -19.58 -14.41
C GLY A 191 -21.48 -18.12 -13.95
N VAL A 192 -22.61 -17.68 -13.39
CA VAL A 192 -22.82 -16.32 -12.88
C VAL A 192 -23.39 -16.34 -11.46
N ASN A 193 -24.42 -17.14 -11.23
CA ASN A 193 -25.06 -17.24 -9.92
C ASN A 193 -24.50 -18.44 -9.16
N PHE A 194 -23.84 -18.19 -8.05
CA PHE A 194 -23.21 -19.21 -7.21
C PHE A 194 -23.98 -19.40 -5.91
N VAL A 195 -24.21 -20.67 -5.56
CA VAL A 195 -24.90 -21.07 -4.34
C VAL A 195 -23.98 -21.92 -3.48
N GLN A 196 -23.90 -21.63 -2.19
CA GLN A 196 -23.15 -22.42 -1.23
C GLN A 196 -23.75 -23.81 -1.06
N LEU A 197 -22.93 -24.84 -1.11
CA LEU A 197 -23.33 -26.21 -0.82
C LEU A 197 -23.43 -26.42 0.70
N ALA A 198 -24.63 -26.53 1.24
CA ALA A 198 -24.88 -26.70 2.67
C ALA A 198 -24.14 -27.90 3.29
N SER A 199 -23.88 -28.94 2.50
CA SER A 199 -23.10 -30.15 2.85
C SER A 199 -21.63 -29.87 3.15
N THR A 200 -21.13 -28.68 2.78
CA THR A 200 -19.72 -28.29 2.93
C THR A 200 -19.51 -27.16 3.95
N LEU A 201 -20.54 -26.81 4.72
CA LEU A 201 -20.37 -25.87 5.84
C LEU A 201 -19.42 -26.45 6.87
N PRO A 202 -18.41 -25.71 7.35
CA PRO A 202 -17.53 -26.15 8.42
C PRO A 202 -18.34 -26.51 9.67
N ALA A 203 -18.16 -27.73 10.19
CA ALA A 203 -18.96 -28.26 11.31
C ALA A 203 -18.40 -27.92 12.68
N SER A 204 -17.18 -27.41 12.78
CA SER A 204 -16.51 -27.11 14.05
C SER A 204 -15.48 -26.00 13.92
N ASN A 205 -15.03 -25.49 15.05
CA ASN A 205 -14.02 -24.44 15.22
C ASN A 205 -12.57 -24.93 15.03
N SER A 206 -12.38 -26.20 14.72
CA SER A 206 -11.03 -26.74 14.53
C SER A 206 -10.45 -26.31 13.19
N ALA A 207 -9.23 -25.83 13.20
CA ALA A 207 -8.47 -25.56 12.00
C ALA A 207 -8.25 -26.80 11.12
N SER A 208 -8.41 -27.99 11.68
CA SER A 208 -8.37 -29.28 10.98
C SER A 208 -9.79 -29.73 10.53
N ALA A 209 -10.83 -28.92 10.76
CA ALA A 209 -12.16 -29.26 10.26
C ALA A 209 -12.19 -29.17 8.74
N ALA A 210 -12.77 -30.15 8.10
CA ALA A 210 -13.06 -30.11 6.68
C ALA A 210 -13.82 -28.82 6.34
N TRP A 211 -13.50 -28.24 5.20
CA TRP A 211 -14.18 -27.07 4.63
C TRP A 211 -13.83 -25.71 5.24
N THR A 212 -12.97 -25.64 6.28
CA THR A 212 -12.41 -24.37 6.71
C THR A 212 -11.39 -23.79 5.72
N ALA A 213 -10.81 -24.66 4.88
CA ALA A 213 -10.09 -24.24 3.68
C ALA A 213 -10.12 -25.38 2.64
N VAL A 214 -10.34 -25.02 1.39
CA VAL A 214 -10.29 -25.91 0.20
C VAL A 214 -9.06 -25.52 -0.60
N ALA A 215 -8.02 -26.33 -0.51
CA ALA A 215 -6.74 -26.07 -1.17
C ALA A 215 -6.81 -26.32 -2.67
N ASP A 216 -7.59 -27.36 -3.05
CA ASP A 216 -7.76 -27.75 -4.42
C ASP A 216 -9.11 -28.44 -4.64
N ILE A 217 -9.71 -28.27 -5.82
CA ILE A 217 -10.97 -28.89 -6.22
C ILE A 217 -10.92 -29.25 -7.70
N GLU A 218 -11.16 -30.51 -8.03
CA GLU A 218 -11.20 -30.96 -9.42
C GLU A 218 -12.42 -31.84 -9.68
N ALA A 219 -12.98 -31.70 -10.89
CA ALA A 219 -14.11 -32.51 -11.35
C ALA A 219 -13.62 -33.72 -12.15
N HIS A 220 -14.28 -34.87 -11.97
CA HIS A 220 -13.99 -36.03 -12.77
C HIS A 220 -14.17 -35.72 -14.28
N PRO A 221 -13.24 -36.13 -15.14
CA PRO A 221 -13.21 -35.71 -16.54
C PRO A 221 -14.50 -36.01 -17.35
N THR A 222 -15.23 -37.08 -17.01
CA THR A 222 -16.40 -37.55 -17.76
C THR A 222 -17.67 -37.69 -16.91
N ASP A 223 -17.57 -37.79 -15.59
CA ASP A 223 -18.72 -37.87 -14.69
C ASP A 223 -18.99 -36.51 -14.04
N ALA A 224 -20.07 -35.86 -14.48
CA ALA A 224 -20.44 -34.51 -14.03
C ALA A 224 -20.80 -34.43 -12.54
N ASN A 225 -21.15 -35.55 -11.91
CA ASN A 225 -21.56 -35.57 -10.50
C ASN A 225 -20.40 -35.90 -9.54
N THR A 226 -19.29 -36.41 -10.08
CA THR A 226 -18.11 -36.74 -9.27
C THR A 226 -17.11 -35.57 -9.21
N ILE A 227 -16.95 -35.03 -8.00
CA ILE A 227 -16.00 -33.95 -7.68
C ILE A 227 -15.13 -34.41 -6.53
N PHE A 228 -13.86 -34.03 -6.57
CA PHE A 228 -12.89 -34.26 -5.50
C PHE A 228 -12.44 -32.92 -4.91
N ALA A 229 -12.15 -32.88 -3.61
CA ALA A 229 -11.66 -31.71 -2.93
C ALA A 229 -10.57 -32.07 -1.90
N ALA A 230 -9.44 -31.35 -2.00
CA ALA A 230 -8.38 -31.35 -1.00
C ALA A 230 -8.67 -30.29 0.04
N THR A 231 -8.84 -30.67 1.29
CA THR A 231 -9.25 -29.77 2.38
C THR A 231 -8.35 -29.88 3.59
N ASN A 232 -8.47 -28.92 4.52
CA ASN A 232 -7.81 -29.00 5.83
C ASN A 232 -8.14 -30.28 6.61
N GLY A 233 -9.36 -30.80 6.46
CA GLY A 233 -9.79 -31.98 7.19
C GLY A 233 -9.59 -33.29 6.46
N GLY A 234 -9.33 -33.27 5.16
CA GLY A 234 -9.14 -34.49 4.40
C GLY A 234 -9.31 -34.35 2.88
N PHE A 235 -9.17 -35.49 2.21
CA PHE A 235 -9.49 -35.66 0.80
C PHE A 235 -10.95 -36.15 0.69
N MET A 236 -11.77 -35.35 0.03
CA MET A 236 -13.21 -35.50 -0.02
C MET A 236 -13.66 -35.86 -1.43
N LYS A 237 -14.73 -36.64 -1.55
CA LYS A 237 -15.38 -37.02 -2.81
C LYS A 237 -16.88 -36.85 -2.69
N THR A 238 -17.52 -36.32 -3.73
CA THR A 238 -18.95 -36.42 -3.99
C THR A 238 -19.20 -37.23 -5.25
N THR A 239 -20.36 -37.88 -5.36
CA THR A 239 -20.85 -38.54 -6.57
C THR A 239 -22.28 -38.10 -6.93
N ASP A 240 -22.76 -37.05 -6.27
CA ASP A 240 -24.12 -36.50 -6.44
C ASP A 240 -24.09 -34.97 -6.68
N GLY A 241 -22.98 -34.47 -7.21
CA GLY A 241 -22.84 -33.07 -7.57
C GLY A 241 -22.73 -32.14 -6.35
N GLY A 242 -22.27 -32.68 -5.22
CA GLY A 242 -22.01 -31.92 -3.97
C GLY A 242 -23.15 -31.97 -2.95
N ALA A 243 -24.21 -32.77 -3.17
CA ALA A 243 -25.28 -32.92 -2.18
C ALA A 243 -24.78 -33.64 -0.93
N THR A 244 -23.90 -34.63 -1.09
CA THR A 244 -23.23 -35.35 -0.01
C THR A 244 -21.74 -35.54 -0.33
N TRP A 245 -20.91 -35.68 0.70
CA TRP A 245 -19.46 -35.88 0.57
C TRP A 245 -18.97 -37.01 1.45
N THR A 246 -18.07 -37.81 0.89
CA THR A 246 -17.39 -38.90 1.57
C THR A 246 -15.92 -38.54 1.77
N GLN A 247 -15.39 -38.70 2.97
CA GLN A 247 -13.96 -38.55 3.26
C GLN A 247 -13.20 -39.80 2.85
N LEU A 248 -12.30 -39.69 1.87
CA LEU A 248 -11.45 -40.76 1.40
C LEU A 248 -10.17 -40.91 2.23
N MET A 249 -9.61 -39.78 2.68
CA MET A 249 -8.41 -39.72 3.54
C MET A 249 -8.58 -38.64 4.59
N SER A 250 -8.05 -38.87 5.78
CA SER A 250 -8.03 -37.90 6.86
C SER A 250 -6.73 -37.09 6.88
N GLY A 251 -6.76 -35.95 7.56
CA GLY A 251 -5.63 -35.00 7.71
C GLY A 251 -5.61 -33.97 6.58
N SER A 252 -4.82 -32.94 6.73
CA SER A 252 -4.72 -31.86 5.75
C SER A 252 -4.16 -32.39 4.42
N ILE A 253 -4.91 -32.20 3.37
CA ILE A 253 -4.54 -32.50 1.97
C ILE A 253 -4.43 -31.17 1.23
N THR A 254 -3.30 -30.94 0.60
CA THR A 254 -2.97 -29.64 0.04
C THR A 254 -2.94 -29.59 -1.48
N ASP A 255 -2.92 -30.76 -2.11
CA ASP A 255 -2.87 -30.87 -3.56
C ASP A 255 -3.16 -32.31 -4.03
N PHE A 256 -3.73 -32.41 -5.21
CA PHE A 256 -3.86 -33.65 -5.95
C PHE A 256 -3.93 -33.34 -7.45
N ALA A 257 -3.82 -34.34 -8.30
CA ALA A 257 -4.02 -34.19 -9.74
C ALA A 257 -4.82 -35.35 -10.29
N LEU A 258 -5.70 -35.05 -11.25
CA LEU A 258 -6.55 -35.98 -11.93
C LEU A 258 -6.10 -36.14 -13.39
N SER A 259 -5.88 -37.38 -13.85
CA SER A 259 -5.60 -37.64 -15.26
C SER A 259 -6.87 -37.64 -16.11
N ALA A 260 -6.71 -37.59 -17.43
CA ALA A 260 -7.85 -37.68 -18.37
C ALA A 260 -8.64 -38.97 -18.24
N ALA A 261 -8.02 -40.09 -17.80
CA ALA A 261 -8.68 -41.35 -17.49
C ALA A 261 -9.28 -41.44 -16.08
N GLY A 262 -9.13 -40.37 -15.25
CA GLY A 262 -9.62 -40.35 -13.86
C GLY A 262 -8.66 -40.95 -12.84
N THR A 263 -7.41 -41.20 -13.18
CA THR A 263 -6.38 -41.62 -12.20
C THR A 263 -6.01 -40.43 -11.31
N ILE A 264 -5.96 -40.67 -10.01
CA ILE A 264 -5.69 -39.66 -8.98
C ILE A 264 -4.28 -39.85 -8.43
N TYR A 265 -3.54 -38.77 -8.30
CA TYR A 265 -2.30 -38.67 -7.50
C TYR A 265 -2.53 -37.67 -6.39
N VAL A 266 -2.36 -38.06 -5.13
CA VAL A 266 -2.64 -37.20 -3.98
C VAL A 266 -1.57 -37.34 -2.91
N ASN A 267 -1.26 -36.21 -2.24
CA ASN A 267 -0.32 -36.20 -1.11
C ASN A 267 -1.04 -36.46 0.22
N GLN A 268 -0.63 -37.49 0.93
CA GLN A 268 -1.06 -37.74 2.30
C GLN A 268 0.15 -37.84 3.24
N ALA A 269 0.33 -36.87 4.11
CA ALA A 269 1.42 -36.84 5.12
C ALA A 269 2.82 -37.12 4.50
N GLY A 270 3.09 -36.51 3.34
CA GLY A 270 4.37 -36.65 2.63
C GLY A 270 4.48 -37.92 1.78
N ARG A 271 3.44 -38.71 1.68
CA ARG A 271 3.38 -39.92 0.81
C ARG A 271 2.58 -39.57 -0.43
N THR A 272 3.05 -40.02 -1.59
CA THR A 272 2.27 -39.95 -2.83
C THR A 272 1.41 -41.20 -2.96
N MET A 273 0.12 -41.00 -2.94
CA MET A 273 -0.88 -42.07 -3.10
C MET A 273 -1.47 -42.00 -4.51
N LYS A 274 -1.73 -43.15 -5.14
CA LYS A 274 -2.35 -43.29 -6.45
C LYS A 274 -3.63 -44.10 -6.35
N SER A 275 -4.66 -43.68 -7.07
CA SER A 275 -5.92 -44.45 -7.28
C SER A 275 -6.35 -44.41 -8.74
N THR A 276 -6.85 -45.52 -9.26
CA THR A 276 -7.44 -45.63 -10.61
C THR A 276 -8.96 -45.77 -10.59
N ASP A 277 -9.56 -45.93 -9.40
CA ASP A 277 -10.99 -46.11 -9.18
C ASP A 277 -11.63 -45.01 -8.33
N GLY A 278 -10.79 -44.06 -7.84
CA GLY A 278 -11.23 -42.98 -6.94
C GLY A 278 -11.75 -43.47 -5.57
N ALA A 279 -11.38 -44.70 -5.17
CA ALA A 279 -11.78 -45.31 -3.91
C ALA A 279 -10.64 -46.04 -3.21
N THR A 280 -9.85 -46.83 -3.95
CA THR A 280 -8.70 -47.57 -3.42
C THR A 280 -7.38 -46.81 -3.71
N PHE A 281 -6.59 -46.53 -2.69
CA PHE A 281 -5.35 -45.80 -2.83
C PHE A 281 -4.15 -46.65 -2.48
N THR A 282 -3.16 -46.66 -3.36
CA THR A 282 -1.86 -47.39 -3.16
C THR A 282 -0.74 -46.36 -3.12
N GLU A 283 0.23 -46.53 -2.23
CA GLU A 283 1.41 -45.71 -2.18
C GLU A 283 2.35 -45.99 -3.34
N VAL A 284 2.76 -44.93 -4.06
CA VAL A 284 3.75 -44.99 -5.14
C VAL A 284 5.05 -44.26 -4.78
N SER A 285 5.11 -43.61 -3.61
CA SER A 285 6.36 -43.09 -3.03
C SER A 285 7.09 -44.18 -2.24
N ALA A 286 8.41 -44.07 -2.14
CA ALA A 286 9.26 -45.09 -1.46
C ALA A 286 9.90 -44.53 -0.18
N PRO A 287 9.95 -45.32 0.91
CA PRO A 287 10.66 -44.93 2.14
C PRO A 287 12.19 -45.00 1.96
N VAL A 288 12.65 -45.82 1.03
CA VAL A 288 14.07 -45.93 0.66
C VAL A 288 14.25 -45.39 -0.75
N VAL A 289 15.10 -44.40 -0.89
CA VAL A 289 15.35 -43.71 -2.14
C VAL A 289 16.30 -44.52 -3.03
N THR A 290 15.80 -44.86 -4.21
CA THR A 290 16.61 -45.41 -5.31
C THR A 290 16.68 -44.40 -6.44
N SER A 291 17.45 -44.67 -7.48
CA SER A 291 17.53 -43.77 -8.67
C SER A 291 16.23 -43.67 -9.44
N THR A 292 15.29 -44.63 -9.23
CA THR A 292 13.98 -44.65 -9.93
C THR A 292 12.80 -44.51 -9.00
N SER A 293 12.98 -44.17 -7.73
CA SER A 293 11.89 -44.00 -6.78
C SER A 293 11.54 -42.54 -6.55
N LEU A 294 10.24 -42.27 -6.27
CA LEU A 294 9.80 -40.98 -5.71
C LEU A 294 9.99 -41.02 -4.19
N PRO A 295 10.80 -40.12 -3.59
CA PRO A 295 10.96 -40.11 -2.14
C PRO A 295 9.67 -39.67 -1.41
N ARG A 296 9.45 -40.23 -0.19
CA ARG A 296 8.54 -39.62 0.77
C ARG A 296 9.09 -38.27 1.25
N ARG A 297 8.22 -37.28 1.44
CA ARG A 297 8.59 -35.94 1.93
C ARG A 297 7.62 -35.48 3.00
N ALA A 298 8.03 -35.55 4.25
CA ALA A 298 7.34 -34.88 5.34
C ALA A 298 7.88 -33.45 5.52
N GLY A 299 7.02 -32.51 5.94
CA GLY A 299 7.40 -31.14 6.30
C GLY A 299 7.61 -30.19 5.12
N GLY A 300 7.07 -30.52 3.95
CA GLY A 300 7.09 -29.65 2.77
C GLY A 300 5.81 -29.75 1.96
N ARG A 301 5.72 -28.94 0.90
CA ARG A 301 4.63 -28.96 -0.07
C ARG A 301 4.96 -29.91 -1.22
N ILE A 302 3.96 -30.60 -1.73
CA ILE A 302 4.07 -31.45 -2.91
C ILE A 302 2.96 -31.05 -3.88
N ARG A 303 3.30 -30.85 -5.15
CA ARG A 303 2.32 -30.67 -6.22
C ARG A 303 2.53 -31.65 -7.36
N TYR A 304 1.44 -31.99 -8.04
CA TYR A 304 1.44 -32.91 -9.15
C TYR A 304 0.89 -32.25 -10.42
N SER A 305 1.29 -32.78 -11.57
CA SER A 305 0.67 -32.46 -12.85
C SER A 305 0.71 -33.69 -13.76
N VAL A 306 -0.41 -34.03 -14.38
CA VAL A 306 -0.51 -35.15 -15.32
C VAL A 306 -0.69 -34.60 -16.73
N SER A 307 0.03 -35.17 -17.69
CA SER A 307 -0.07 -34.72 -19.08
C SER A 307 -1.48 -35.00 -19.65
N PRO A 308 -2.13 -33.98 -20.24
CA PRO A 308 -3.39 -34.22 -20.93
C PRO A 308 -3.25 -35.01 -22.25
N GLN A 309 -2.03 -35.23 -22.73
CA GLN A 309 -1.72 -36.01 -23.94
C GLN A 309 -1.47 -37.50 -23.66
N ASP A 310 -0.97 -37.81 -22.44
CA ASP A 310 -0.56 -39.18 -22.10
C ASP A 310 -0.55 -39.35 -20.57
N ASP A 311 -1.53 -40.04 -20.01
CA ASP A 311 -1.71 -40.25 -18.58
C ASP A 311 -0.51 -40.97 -17.90
N ASN A 312 0.40 -41.55 -18.67
CA ASN A 312 1.64 -42.12 -18.15
C ASN A 312 2.69 -41.08 -17.78
N TYR A 313 2.55 -39.86 -18.30
CA TYR A 313 3.46 -38.75 -18.01
C TYR A 313 2.96 -37.95 -16.81
N VAL A 314 3.59 -38.20 -15.68
CA VAL A 314 3.26 -37.58 -14.40
C VAL A 314 4.47 -36.81 -13.87
N TYR A 315 4.23 -35.61 -13.43
CA TYR A 315 5.23 -34.75 -12.84
C TYR A 315 4.93 -34.50 -11.36
N CYS A 316 5.98 -34.39 -10.56
CA CYS A 316 5.87 -34.12 -9.14
C CYS A 316 6.97 -33.13 -8.70
N VAL A 317 6.60 -32.05 -8.04
CA VAL A 317 7.54 -31.18 -7.34
C VAL A 317 7.42 -31.39 -5.84
N GLN A 318 8.56 -31.45 -5.16
CA GLN A 318 8.64 -31.59 -3.72
C GLN A 318 9.49 -30.45 -3.13
N THR A 319 9.03 -29.88 -2.01
CA THR A 319 9.81 -28.92 -1.23
C THR A 319 10.36 -29.58 0.05
N ASN A 320 11.37 -28.97 0.64
CA ASN A 320 11.90 -29.27 1.95
C ASN A 320 11.73 -28.01 2.81
N GLY A 321 10.71 -27.98 3.66
CA GLY A 321 10.21 -26.70 4.15
C GLY A 321 9.81 -25.84 2.94
N SER A 322 10.26 -24.60 2.89
CA SER A 322 9.98 -23.67 1.79
C SER A 322 10.93 -23.79 0.58
N ALA A 323 12.04 -24.51 0.69
CA ALA A 323 13.02 -24.63 -0.40
C ALA A 323 12.67 -25.76 -1.36
N LEU A 324 13.05 -25.62 -2.63
CA LEU A 324 12.94 -26.70 -3.63
C LEU A 324 13.80 -27.90 -3.22
N ALA A 325 13.17 -29.05 -3.07
CA ALA A 325 13.90 -30.32 -2.87
C ALA A 325 14.26 -30.95 -4.22
N ALA A 326 13.26 -31.24 -5.05
CA ALA A 326 13.47 -31.75 -6.39
C ALA A 326 12.17 -31.71 -7.23
N VAL A 327 12.34 -31.85 -8.53
CA VAL A 327 11.27 -32.11 -9.52
C VAL A 327 11.51 -33.47 -10.14
N TYR A 328 10.45 -34.26 -10.22
CA TYR A 328 10.46 -35.62 -10.75
C TYR A 328 9.52 -35.77 -11.93
N ARG A 329 9.86 -36.67 -12.85
CA ARG A 329 9.03 -37.11 -13.97
C ARG A 329 8.90 -38.63 -13.95
N SER A 330 7.67 -39.11 -14.15
CA SER A 330 7.35 -40.49 -14.52
C SER A 330 6.85 -40.54 -15.97
N THR A 331 7.13 -41.65 -16.68
CA THR A 331 6.64 -41.93 -18.03
C THR A 331 5.87 -43.25 -18.07
N ASP A 332 5.57 -43.83 -16.89
CA ASP A 332 4.91 -45.10 -16.73
C ASP A 332 3.78 -45.08 -15.68
N GLY A 333 3.11 -43.92 -15.55
CA GLY A 333 1.99 -43.73 -14.66
C GLY A 333 2.38 -43.77 -13.17
N GLY A 334 3.57 -43.33 -12.82
CA GLY A 334 4.05 -43.25 -11.45
C GLY A 334 4.72 -44.54 -10.92
N SER A 335 4.95 -45.53 -11.78
CA SER A 335 5.65 -46.76 -11.36
C SER A 335 7.13 -46.53 -11.12
N THR A 336 7.76 -45.76 -12.01
CA THR A 336 9.16 -45.29 -11.85
C THR A 336 9.25 -43.79 -12.06
N TRP A 337 10.28 -43.17 -11.44
CA TRP A 337 10.50 -41.74 -11.44
C TRP A 337 11.92 -41.37 -11.74
N SER A 338 12.13 -40.36 -12.54
CA SER A 338 13.43 -39.75 -12.81
C SER A 338 13.46 -38.32 -12.30
N LYS A 339 14.52 -37.94 -11.61
CA LYS A 339 14.71 -36.55 -11.17
C LYS A 339 15.14 -35.68 -12.34
N ILE A 340 14.38 -34.65 -12.63
CA ILE A 340 14.62 -33.70 -13.73
C ILE A 340 15.09 -32.32 -13.25
N GLY A 341 15.02 -32.02 -11.95
CA GLY A 341 15.50 -30.77 -11.36
C GLY A 341 15.68 -30.84 -9.86
N GLN A 342 16.56 -30.00 -9.33
CA GLN A 342 16.78 -29.78 -7.91
C GLN A 342 17.34 -28.38 -7.70
N LYS A 343 17.20 -27.83 -6.50
CA LYS A 343 17.81 -26.53 -6.14
C LYS A 343 19.31 -26.53 -6.50
N GLY A 344 19.75 -25.47 -7.18
CA GLY A 344 21.16 -25.26 -7.57
C GLY A 344 21.42 -23.81 -7.93
N SER A 345 22.67 -23.48 -8.23
CA SER A 345 23.10 -22.11 -8.57
C SER A 345 22.41 -21.51 -9.81
N ASN A 346 21.90 -22.36 -10.70
CA ASN A 346 21.29 -21.93 -11.97
C ASN A 346 19.82 -22.33 -12.08
N PHE A 347 19.21 -22.86 -11.01
CA PHE A 347 17.81 -23.25 -11.00
C PHE A 347 17.26 -23.18 -9.57
N ASP A 348 16.54 -22.12 -9.25
CA ASP A 348 15.88 -21.94 -7.97
C ASP A 348 14.63 -21.03 -8.13
N PRO A 349 13.48 -21.59 -8.54
CA PRO A 349 12.26 -20.82 -8.72
C PRO A 349 11.63 -20.34 -7.41
N LEU A 350 11.99 -20.96 -6.27
CA LEU A 350 11.31 -20.79 -4.98
C LEU A 350 12.07 -19.90 -4.00
N CYS A 351 13.28 -19.47 -4.35
CA CYS A 351 14.14 -18.72 -3.44
C CYS A 351 14.68 -17.42 -4.10
N ASN A 352 14.97 -16.42 -3.27
CA ASN A 352 15.45 -15.12 -3.72
C ASN A 352 16.96 -15.05 -4.02
N GLY A 353 17.65 -16.18 -4.11
CA GLY A 353 19.09 -16.22 -4.39
C GLY A 353 19.78 -17.50 -3.93
N VAL A 354 21.10 -17.47 -3.91
CA VAL A 354 21.96 -18.59 -3.52
C VAL A 354 22.82 -18.19 -2.31
N GLY A 355 22.85 -18.99 -1.27
CA GLY A 355 23.67 -18.71 -0.06
C GLY A 355 23.05 -19.17 1.24
N ALA A 356 23.64 -18.75 2.36
CA ALA A 356 23.20 -19.13 3.71
C ALA A 356 21.96 -18.33 4.17
N ASP A 357 21.78 -17.10 3.66
CA ASP A 357 20.70 -16.18 4.05
C ASP A 357 19.59 -16.13 2.99
N VAL A 358 19.35 -17.26 2.32
CA VAL A 358 18.38 -17.36 1.23
C VAL A 358 17.00 -17.61 1.79
N TYR A 359 16.07 -16.70 1.49
CA TYR A 359 14.66 -16.86 1.79
C TYR A 359 13.95 -17.64 0.69
N CYS A 360 13.12 -18.61 1.06
CA CYS A 360 12.38 -19.47 0.13
C CYS A 360 10.90 -19.50 0.50
N GLN A 361 10.00 -19.54 -0.49
CA GLN A 361 8.56 -19.41 -0.33
C GLN A 361 7.75 -20.63 -0.82
N GLY A 362 8.35 -21.73 -1.18
CA GLY A 362 7.67 -22.88 -1.80
C GLY A 362 6.54 -23.53 -0.99
N ILE A 363 6.34 -23.17 0.29
CA ILE A 363 5.12 -23.51 1.03
C ILE A 363 3.98 -22.59 0.62
N PHE A 364 4.28 -21.32 0.33
CA PHE A 364 3.29 -20.29 0.04
C PHE A 364 2.94 -20.21 -1.44
N ASP A 365 3.91 -20.06 -2.32
CA ASP A 365 3.79 -19.94 -3.76
C ASP A 365 4.46 -21.12 -4.46
N LEU A 366 3.69 -21.92 -5.13
CA LEU A 366 4.15 -23.10 -5.87
C LEU A 366 3.06 -23.57 -6.83
N PHE A 367 3.43 -23.67 -8.10
CA PHE A 367 2.67 -24.44 -9.07
C PHE A 367 3.58 -25.35 -9.91
N LEU A 368 2.99 -26.39 -10.49
CA LEU A 368 3.61 -27.26 -11.48
C LEU A 368 2.55 -27.58 -12.54
N THR A 369 2.82 -27.27 -13.80
CA THR A 369 1.87 -27.49 -14.89
C THR A 369 2.56 -28.06 -16.11
N VAL A 370 2.09 -29.22 -16.61
CA VAL A 370 2.58 -29.81 -17.85
C VAL A 370 1.85 -29.22 -19.04
N SER A 371 2.58 -29.01 -20.15
CA SER A 371 2.02 -28.45 -21.38
C SER A 371 0.98 -29.39 -22.01
N ALA A 372 -0.13 -28.80 -22.47
CA ALA A 372 -1.09 -29.52 -23.30
C ALA A 372 -0.56 -29.75 -24.75
N LYS A 373 0.55 -29.14 -25.13
CA LYS A 373 1.12 -29.21 -26.45
C LYS A 373 2.27 -30.20 -26.55
N ASP A 374 3.00 -30.38 -25.45
CA ASP A 374 4.17 -31.26 -25.38
C ASP A 374 4.25 -31.89 -23.99
N LYS A 375 4.03 -33.21 -23.89
CA LYS A 375 4.11 -33.96 -22.64
C LYS A 375 5.50 -33.94 -21.97
N ASP A 376 6.52 -33.55 -22.72
CA ASP A 376 7.91 -33.39 -22.27
C ASP A 376 8.28 -31.92 -21.99
N HIS A 377 7.27 -31.06 -21.76
CA HIS A 377 7.43 -29.68 -21.39
C HIS A 377 6.57 -29.31 -20.17
N VAL A 378 7.20 -28.68 -19.16
CA VAL A 378 6.51 -28.25 -17.91
C VAL A 378 6.95 -26.86 -17.51
N TRP A 379 6.05 -26.15 -16.83
CA TRP A 379 6.32 -24.91 -16.08
C TRP A 379 6.33 -25.21 -14.59
N LEU A 380 7.24 -24.56 -13.90
CA LEU A 380 7.33 -24.53 -12.45
C LEU A 380 7.43 -23.07 -12.00
N GLY A 381 6.58 -22.66 -11.10
CA GLY A 381 6.56 -21.31 -10.56
C GLY A 381 6.55 -21.29 -9.04
N GLY A 382 7.00 -20.17 -8.56
CA GLY A 382 7.04 -19.68 -7.20
C GLY A 382 7.39 -18.22 -7.27
N ILE A 383 8.49 -17.75 -6.70
CA ILE A 383 8.98 -16.37 -6.85
C ILE A 383 9.18 -16.02 -8.33
N THR A 384 9.73 -16.95 -9.11
CA THR A 384 9.91 -16.82 -10.57
C THR A 384 9.36 -18.01 -11.30
N VAL A 385 9.02 -17.84 -12.59
CA VAL A 385 8.51 -18.92 -13.45
C VAL A 385 9.64 -19.46 -14.33
N TRP A 386 9.78 -20.77 -14.36
CA TRP A 386 10.74 -21.54 -15.13
C TRP A 386 10.02 -22.56 -15.99
N GLN A 387 10.62 -22.90 -17.12
CA GLN A 387 10.16 -23.96 -18.01
C GLN A 387 11.25 -25.00 -18.21
N TRP A 388 10.84 -26.25 -18.31
CA TRP A 388 11.69 -27.39 -18.60
C TRP A 388 11.25 -28.10 -19.88
N SER A 389 12.21 -28.55 -20.66
CA SER A 389 11.96 -29.49 -21.74
C SER A 389 13.00 -30.63 -21.71
N ALA A 390 12.63 -31.78 -22.27
CA ALA A 390 13.53 -32.94 -22.27
C ALA A 390 14.84 -32.68 -23.03
N THR A 391 14.86 -31.77 -23.98
CA THR A 391 16.03 -31.43 -24.80
C THR A 391 16.80 -30.22 -24.30
N GLY A 392 16.10 -29.24 -23.66
CA GLY A 392 16.66 -27.93 -23.26
C GLY A 392 16.98 -27.81 -21.77
N GLY A 393 16.47 -28.72 -20.91
CA GLY A 393 16.58 -28.58 -19.47
C GLY A 393 15.75 -27.40 -18.94
N TRP A 394 16.13 -26.85 -17.76
CA TRP A 394 15.44 -25.73 -17.10
C TRP A 394 15.93 -24.39 -17.63
N VAL A 395 14.99 -23.53 -17.99
CA VAL A 395 15.23 -22.14 -18.44
C VAL A 395 14.24 -21.23 -17.73
N GLN A 396 14.71 -20.11 -17.18
CA GLN A 396 13.85 -19.10 -16.58
C GLN A 396 13.03 -18.39 -17.68
N SER A 397 11.72 -18.30 -17.53
CA SER A 397 10.80 -17.70 -18.50
C SER A 397 10.18 -16.39 -18.03
N SER A 398 10.49 -15.95 -16.83
CA SER A 398 10.02 -14.66 -16.31
C SER A 398 11.12 -13.87 -15.63
N THR A 399 10.94 -12.56 -15.53
CA THR A 399 11.77 -11.65 -14.75
C THR A 399 10.90 -10.82 -13.83
N LEU A 400 11.46 -10.42 -12.67
CA LEU A 400 10.81 -9.52 -11.70
C LEU A 400 11.03 -8.03 -12.03
N ASN A 401 11.72 -7.71 -13.10
CA ASN A 401 12.03 -6.35 -13.50
C ASN A 401 10.80 -5.70 -14.15
N ASP A 402 10.09 -4.91 -13.35
CA ASP A 402 8.90 -4.17 -13.77
C ASP A 402 9.31 -2.81 -14.38
N PHE A 403 9.63 -2.81 -15.64
CA PHE A 403 9.77 -1.57 -16.42
C PHE A 403 8.81 -1.58 -17.61
N ALA A 404 8.37 -0.40 -18.01
CA ALA A 404 7.36 -0.26 -19.05
C ALA A 404 7.75 -0.97 -20.35
N GLY A 405 6.90 -1.91 -20.79
CA GLY A 405 7.10 -2.67 -22.02
C GLY A 405 7.99 -3.90 -21.90
N ASN A 406 8.39 -4.33 -20.69
CA ASN A 406 9.13 -5.59 -20.51
C ASN A 406 8.21 -6.80 -20.78
N PRO A 407 8.37 -7.53 -21.88
CA PRO A 407 7.49 -8.64 -22.21
C PRO A 407 7.77 -9.91 -21.39
N PHE A 408 8.80 -9.91 -20.55
CA PHE A 408 9.17 -11.04 -19.70
C PHE A 408 8.78 -10.81 -18.24
N TYR A 409 8.20 -9.64 -17.93
CA TYR A 409 7.79 -9.32 -16.57
C TYR A 409 6.63 -10.21 -16.14
N LEU A 410 6.80 -10.83 -14.98
CA LEU A 410 5.73 -11.37 -14.14
C LEU A 410 5.94 -10.88 -12.71
N HIS A 411 4.86 -10.52 -12.05
CA HIS A 411 4.91 -10.28 -10.62
C HIS A 411 5.37 -11.56 -9.90
N ALA A 412 6.05 -11.39 -8.77
CA ALA A 412 6.52 -12.50 -7.95
C ALA A 412 5.36 -13.33 -7.38
N ASP A 413 5.72 -14.43 -6.75
CA ASP A 413 4.85 -15.24 -5.91
C ASP A 413 3.68 -15.86 -6.69
N SER A 414 4.05 -16.68 -7.69
CA SER A 414 3.11 -17.33 -8.61
C SER A 414 2.44 -18.56 -7.97
N HIS A 415 1.10 -18.62 -8.05
CA HIS A 415 0.29 -19.63 -7.38
C HIS A 415 -0.28 -20.69 -8.30
N GLU A 416 -0.62 -20.30 -9.52
CA GLU A 416 -1.18 -21.20 -10.51
C GLU A 416 -0.82 -20.81 -11.93
N LEU A 417 -0.72 -21.78 -12.82
CA LEU A 417 -0.64 -21.61 -14.26
C LEU A 417 -1.58 -22.61 -14.92
N ILE A 418 -2.46 -22.09 -15.78
CA ILE A 418 -3.40 -22.93 -16.55
C ILE A 418 -3.22 -22.71 -18.05
N VAL A 419 -3.51 -23.76 -18.80
CA VAL A 419 -3.51 -23.76 -20.26
C VAL A 419 -4.93 -23.63 -20.76
N ASP A 420 -5.18 -22.79 -21.77
CA ASP A 420 -6.47 -22.73 -22.44
C ASP A 420 -6.78 -24.08 -23.12
N PRO A 421 -7.85 -24.78 -22.75
CA PRO A 421 -8.16 -26.11 -23.28
C PRO A 421 -8.45 -26.10 -24.77
N ASN A 422 -8.78 -24.95 -25.37
CA ASN A 422 -9.09 -24.81 -26.80
C ASN A 422 -7.92 -24.25 -27.62
N ASN A 423 -6.92 -23.67 -26.96
CA ASN A 423 -5.73 -23.11 -27.60
C ASN A 423 -4.49 -23.23 -26.69
N PRO A 424 -3.69 -24.28 -26.84
CA PRO A 424 -2.57 -24.55 -25.93
C PRO A 424 -1.40 -23.53 -26.01
N ASP A 425 -1.43 -22.60 -26.95
CA ASP A 425 -0.49 -21.45 -26.99
C ASP A 425 -0.90 -20.34 -26.03
N VAL A 426 -2.16 -20.33 -25.60
CA VAL A 426 -2.67 -19.37 -24.62
C VAL A 426 -2.60 -19.98 -23.21
N ILE A 427 -1.88 -19.29 -22.35
CA ILE A 427 -1.77 -19.68 -20.93
C ILE A 427 -2.02 -18.47 -20.04
N PHE A 428 -2.55 -18.71 -18.88
CA PHE A 428 -2.74 -17.72 -17.83
C PHE A 428 -1.97 -18.13 -16.59
N THR A 429 -1.42 -17.16 -15.86
CA THR A 429 -0.83 -17.38 -14.54
C THR A 429 -1.36 -16.36 -13.56
N SER A 430 -1.47 -16.78 -12.30
CA SER A 430 -1.88 -15.96 -11.18
C SER A 430 -0.73 -15.80 -10.17
N ASN A 431 -0.66 -14.63 -9.56
CA ASN A 431 0.35 -14.27 -8.58
C ASN A 431 -0.19 -13.20 -7.60
N ASP A 432 0.67 -12.66 -6.73
CA ASP A 432 0.28 -11.62 -5.79
C ASP A 432 0.07 -10.23 -6.44
N GLY A 433 0.38 -10.08 -7.73
CA GLY A 433 0.08 -8.93 -8.58
C GLY A 433 -1.13 -9.10 -9.50
N GLY A 434 -1.89 -10.20 -9.37
CA GLY A 434 -3.12 -10.44 -10.14
C GLY A 434 -2.99 -11.51 -11.20
N VAL A 435 -3.52 -11.23 -12.41
CA VAL A 435 -3.61 -12.16 -13.53
C VAL A 435 -2.72 -11.71 -14.68
N PHE A 436 -1.96 -12.65 -15.21
CA PHE A 436 -1.13 -12.48 -16.41
C PHE A 436 -1.50 -13.50 -17.47
N LYS A 437 -1.31 -13.13 -18.74
CA LYS A 437 -1.61 -13.95 -19.90
C LYS A 437 -0.42 -14.00 -20.86
N SER A 438 -0.15 -15.16 -21.42
CA SER A 438 0.69 -15.34 -22.60
C SER A 438 -0.14 -15.86 -23.77
N ASN A 439 0.17 -15.41 -24.99
CA ASN A 439 -0.43 -15.90 -26.22
C ASN A 439 0.56 -16.73 -27.05
N ASN A 440 1.74 -17.02 -26.52
CA ASN A 440 2.84 -17.67 -27.21
C ASN A 440 3.56 -18.69 -26.32
N HIS A 441 2.76 -19.46 -25.57
CA HIS A 441 3.24 -20.59 -24.77
C HIS A 441 4.25 -20.20 -23.70
N GLY A 442 4.08 -18.99 -23.06
CA GLY A 442 4.93 -18.50 -21.97
C GLY A 442 6.20 -17.79 -22.40
N ALA A 443 6.36 -17.51 -23.71
CA ALA A 443 7.52 -16.76 -24.18
C ALA A 443 7.44 -15.27 -23.84
N THR A 444 6.25 -14.70 -23.76
CA THR A 444 6.01 -13.32 -23.31
C THR A 444 4.73 -13.22 -22.51
N TRP A 445 4.63 -12.21 -21.63
CA TRP A 445 3.55 -12.05 -20.67
C TRP A 445 2.92 -10.66 -20.75
N PHE A 446 1.63 -10.59 -20.43
CA PHE A 446 0.86 -9.35 -20.38
C PHE A 446 -0.03 -9.34 -19.15
N GLU A 447 0.00 -8.25 -18.38
CA GLU A 447 -0.95 -8.01 -17.30
C GLU A 447 -2.39 -8.00 -17.80
N ARG A 448 -3.31 -8.56 -17.01
CA ARG A 448 -4.74 -8.66 -17.32
C ARG A 448 -5.58 -8.33 -16.09
N ASN A 449 -5.50 -7.08 -15.63
CA ASN A 449 -6.09 -6.65 -14.37
C ASN A 449 -7.19 -5.57 -14.51
N LEU A 450 -7.60 -5.20 -15.72
CA LEU A 450 -8.64 -4.18 -15.93
C LEU A 450 -9.97 -4.61 -15.29
N GLY A 451 -10.43 -3.86 -14.28
CA GLY A 451 -11.62 -4.19 -13.51
C GLY A 451 -11.43 -5.32 -12.50
N TYR A 452 -10.20 -5.83 -12.32
CA TYR A 452 -9.85 -6.85 -11.33
C TYR A 452 -9.44 -6.19 -10.01
N ASN A 453 -10.41 -5.60 -9.31
CA ASN A 453 -10.20 -4.78 -8.12
C ASN A 453 -9.94 -5.65 -6.88
N THR A 454 -8.75 -6.22 -6.78
CA THR A 454 -8.32 -7.13 -5.71
C THR A 454 -7.12 -6.61 -4.93
N TYR A 455 -6.71 -5.39 -5.22
CA TYR A 455 -5.60 -4.71 -4.56
C TYR A 455 -5.94 -4.42 -3.09
N GLN A 456 -5.05 -4.75 -2.15
CA GLN A 456 -5.33 -4.68 -0.71
C GLN A 456 -4.54 -3.54 -0.07
N TYR A 457 -5.15 -2.38 0.04
CA TYR A 457 -4.55 -1.25 0.75
C TYR A 457 -4.64 -1.45 2.28
N PHE A 458 -3.54 -1.15 2.98
CA PHE A 458 -3.48 -1.10 4.44
C PHE A 458 -3.74 0.28 5.00
N GLY A 459 -3.28 1.28 4.29
CA GLY A 459 -3.49 2.67 4.62
C GLY A 459 -3.36 3.53 3.38
N PHE A 460 -4.03 4.67 3.36
CA PHE A 460 -3.96 5.60 2.25
C PHE A 460 -4.12 7.05 2.71
N GLY A 461 -3.50 7.96 1.99
CA GLY A 461 -3.67 9.39 2.15
C GLY A 461 -4.33 10.04 0.94
N VAL A 462 -5.11 11.08 1.19
CA VAL A 462 -5.83 11.84 0.16
C VAL A 462 -5.31 13.26 0.13
N GLY A 463 -4.72 13.67 -0.99
CA GLY A 463 -4.28 15.05 -1.21
C GLY A 463 -5.44 16.00 -1.58
N LYS A 464 -5.24 17.31 -1.35
CA LYS A 464 -6.22 18.35 -1.73
C LYS A 464 -6.50 18.42 -3.24
N ASP A 465 -5.62 17.88 -4.06
CA ASP A 465 -5.77 17.77 -5.52
C ASP A 465 -6.47 16.46 -5.94
N ARG A 466 -7.09 15.77 -4.98
CA ARG A 466 -7.84 14.52 -5.19
C ARG A 466 -6.96 13.36 -5.68
N LYS A 467 -5.71 13.34 -5.30
CA LYS A 467 -4.82 12.22 -5.54
C LYS A 467 -4.77 11.33 -4.32
N LEU A 468 -4.56 10.04 -4.55
CA LEU A 468 -4.45 9.02 -3.53
C LEU A 468 -3.03 8.46 -3.52
N LEU A 469 -2.50 8.24 -2.34
CA LEU A 469 -1.28 7.48 -2.12
C LEU A 469 -1.64 6.35 -1.16
N GLY A 470 -1.36 5.11 -1.52
CA GLY A 470 -1.71 3.97 -0.68
C GLY A 470 -0.67 2.88 -0.71
N GLY A 471 -0.43 2.29 0.45
CA GLY A 471 0.46 1.15 0.64
C GLY A 471 -0.28 -0.18 0.59
N CYS A 472 0.30 -1.15 -0.10
CA CYS A 472 -0.26 -2.47 -0.32
C CYS A 472 0.82 -3.54 -0.12
N GLN A 473 0.46 -4.65 0.50
CA GLN A 473 1.34 -5.81 0.58
C GLN A 473 1.72 -6.31 -0.81
N ASP A 474 2.97 -6.73 -0.98
CA ASP A 474 3.57 -7.28 -2.20
C ASP A 474 3.58 -6.32 -3.41
N ASN A 475 2.80 -5.25 -3.36
CA ASN A 475 2.62 -4.31 -4.44
C ASN A 475 3.19 -2.91 -4.15
N GLY A 476 3.81 -2.73 -2.97
CA GLY A 476 4.47 -1.49 -2.57
C GLY A 476 3.50 -0.34 -2.31
N THR A 477 4.00 0.88 -2.49
CA THR A 477 3.17 2.09 -2.40
C THR A 477 2.83 2.58 -3.80
N SER A 478 1.56 2.84 -4.02
CA SER A 478 1.02 3.27 -5.31
C SER A 478 0.34 4.64 -5.21
N TYR A 479 0.44 5.38 -6.29
CA TYR A 479 -0.12 6.70 -6.46
C TYR A 479 -1.19 6.68 -7.55
N LEU A 480 -2.36 7.18 -7.24
CA LEU A 480 -3.50 7.25 -8.14
C LEU A 480 -3.91 8.71 -8.35
N ASP A 481 -3.87 9.16 -9.61
CA ASP A 481 -4.49 10.41 -10.03
C ASP A 481 -5.86 10.11 -10.64
N TYR A 482 -6.92 10.20 -9.83
CA TYR A 482 -8.27 9.93 -10.32
C TYR A 482 -8.99 11.15 -10.88
N THR A 483 -8.27 12.23 -11.16
CA THR A 483 -8.73 13.24 -12.11
C THR A 483 -8.63 12.73 -13.56
N SER A 484 -7.82 11.69 -13.80
CA SER A 484 -7.75 10.98 -15.06
C SER A 484 -9.03 10.17 -15.33
N VAL A 485 -9.39 10.06 -16.60
CA VAL A 485 -10.55 9.26 -17.04
C VAL A 485 -10.21 7.77 -16.93
N SER A 486 -11.19 6.94 -16.53
CA SER A 486 -11.05 5.47 -16.54
C SER A 486 -10.43 4.96 -17.87
N PRO A 487 -9.51 3.98 -17.84
CA PRO A 487 -9.16 3.17 -16.68
C PRO A 487 -8.26 3.90 -15.68
N HIS A 488 -8.51 3.66 -14.38
CA HIS A 488 -7.76 4.26 -13.29
C HIS A 488 -6.47 3.45 -13.03
N GLY A 489 -5.42 3.81 -13.74
CA GLY A 489 -4.10 3.22 -13.54
C GLY A 489 -3.38 3.84 -12.35
N VAL A 490 -2.79 3.01 -11.51
CA VAL A 490 -1.84 3.48 -10.49
C VAL A 490 -0.42 3.48 -11.01
N LYS A 491 0.38 4.41 -10.48
CA LYS A 491 1.82 4.42 -10.61
C LYS A 491 2.42 3.87 -9.32
N LYS A 492 3.14 2.76 -9.38
CA LYS A 492 3.98 2.33 -8.26
C LYS A 492 5.07 3.37 -8.03
N VAL A 493 5.12 3.94 -6.85
CA VAL A 493 6.10 4.98 -6.51
C VAL A 493 7.16 4.47 -5.56
N PHE A 494 6.88 3.37 -4.84
CA PHE A 494 7.81 2.73 -3.93
C PHE A 494 7.59 1.21 -3.90
N GLY A 495 8.65 0.42 -3.72
CA GLY A 495 8.58 -1.05 -3.64
C GLY A 495 8.48 -1.58 -2.20
N GLY A 496 8.53 -2.90 -2.05
CA GLY A 496 8.38 -3.62 -0.77
C GLY A 496 6.91 -3.85 -0.39
N ASP A 497 6.64 -4.13 0.88
CA ASP A 497 5.29 -4.16 1.44
C ASP A 497 4.94 -2.73 1.86
N GLY A 498 4.03 -2.08 1.15
CA GLY A 498 3.55 -0.75 1.49
C GLY A 498 2.59 -0.78 2.68
N GLY A 499 2.69 0.22 3.55
CA GLY A 499 1.85 0.40 4.74
C GLY A 499 1.10 1.72 4.76
N HIS A 500 1.10 2.38 5.90
CA HIS A 500 0.51 3.70 6.01
C HIS A 500 1.12 4.67 5.01
N SER A 501 0.29 5.52 4.44
CA SER A 501 0.69 6.51 3.44
C SER A 501 -0.11 7.78 3.65
N ASP A 502 0.49 8.95 3.38
CA ASP A 502 -0.22 10.22 3.49
C ASP A 502 0.30 11.25 2.47
N ILE A 503 -0.53 12.21 2.14
CA ILE A 503 -0.21 13.35 1.25
C ILE A 503 -0.47 14.64 2.01
N SER A 504 0.54 15.50 2.10
CA SER A 504 0.40 16.81 2.74
C SER A 504 -0.69 17.65 2.06
N TRP A 505 -1.62 18.17 2.85
CA TRP A 505 -2.61 19.14 2.41
C TRP A 505 -2.03 20.53 2.19
N LEU A 506 -0.94 20.87 2.90
CA LEU A 506 -0.22 22.12 2.70
C LEU A 506 0.52 22.13 1.36
N ASN A 507 1.15 20.98 1.00
CA ASN A 507 1.87 20.83 -0.26
C ASN A 507 1.67 19.42 -0.83
N PRO A 508 0.79 19.21 -1.82
CA PRO A 508 0.51 17.87 -2.39
C PRO A 508 1.69 17.16 -3.05
N LYS A 509 2.81 17.84 -3.24
CA LYS A 509 4.05 17.19 -3.67
C LYS A 509 4.79 16.52 -2.53
N VAL A 510 4.48 16.90 -1.29
CA VAL A 510 5.05 16.26 -0.10
C VAL A 510 4.20 15.06 0.24
N MET A 511 4.83 13.90 0.21
CA MET A 511 4.19 12.61 0.43
C MET A 511 5.00 11.80 1.43
N PHE A 512 4.29 10.95 2.17
CA PHE A 512 4.86 10.06 3.19
C PHE A 512 4.43 8.63 2.91
N ALA A 513 5.36 7.70 3.01
CA ALA A 513 5.10 6.28 2.80
C ALA A 513 5.89 5.44 3.79
N GLU A 514 5.33 4.30 4.14
CA GLU A 514 5.95 3.30 4.98
C GLU A 514 6.17 2.01 4.18
N THR A 515 7.27 1.33 4.48
CA THR A 515 7.40 -0.10 4.18
C THR A 515 7.48 -0.89 5.48
N GLN A 516 7.25 -2.19 5.37
CA GLN A 516 7.26 -3.09 6.53
C GLN A 516 8.46 -2.86 7.47
N ASN A 517 8.24 -3.15 8.75
CA ASN A 517 9.26 -3.09 9.81
C ASN A 517 9.79 -1.67 10.10
N GLY A 518 8.98 -0.64 9.87
CA GLY A 518 9.24 0.71 10.36
C GLY A 518 10.19 1.55 9.52
N ASN A 519 10.25 1.32 8.24
CA ASN A 519 11.00 2.19 7.34
C ASN A 519 10.08 3.26 6.76
N PHE A 520 10.39 4.53 7.03
CA PHE A 520 9.62 5.67 6.54
C PHE A 520 10.37 6.41 5.46
N TYR A 521 9.61 6.90 4.53
CA TYR A 521 10.10 7.65 3.39
C TYR A 521 9.26 8.90 3.18
N ARG A 522 9.88 9.95 2.66
CA ARG A 522 9.21 11.17 2.23
C ARG A 522 9.66 11.59 0.84
N SER A 523 8.77 12.21 0.11
CA SER A 523 9.00 12.80 -1.22
C SER A 523 8.59 14.28 -1.19
N ASP A 524 9.26 15.16 -1.96
CA ASP A 524 8.89 16.57 -2.16
C ASP A 524 8.60 16.91 -3.63
N ASP A 525 8.65 15.91 -4.49
CA ASP A 525 8.46 16.05 -5.94
C ASP A 525 7.21 15.36 -6.48
N GLY A 526 6.33 14.87 -5.59
CA GLY A 526 5.09 14.17 -5.96
C GLY A 526 5.29 12.68 -6.20
N GLY A 527 6.25 12.07 -5.51
CA GLY A 527 6.50 10.64 -5.53
C GLY A 527 7.44 10.17 -6.64
N GLU A 528 8.15 11.08 -7.32
CA GLU A 528 9.17 10.71 -8.30
C GLU A 528 10.47 10.27 -7.62
N GLY A 529 10.86 10.92 -6.51
CA GLY A 529 12.00 10.58 -5.69
C GLY A 529 11.61 10.40 -4.22
N TRP A 530 12.30 9.51 -3.52
CA TRP A 530 12.03 9.20 -2.12
C TRP A 530 13.30 9.21 -1.28
N ALA A 531 13.24 9.87 -0.13
CA ALA A 531 14.30 9.92 0.86
C ALA A 531 13.86 9.24 2.16
N THR A 532 14.68 8.33 2.69
CA THR A 532 14.44 7.79 4.01
C THR A 532 14.68 8.85 5.06
N PHE A 533 13.80 8.95 6.04
CA PHE A 533 13.98 9.84 7.20
C PHE A 533 13.83 9.10 8.55
N SER A 534 13.67 7.77 8.49
CA SER A 534 13.60 6.91 9.67
C SER A 534 14.96 6.63 10.32
N ASN A 535 16.08 6.79 9.62
CA ASN A 535 17.39 6.34 10.09
C ASN A 535 17.81 6.96 11.43
N ALA A 536 17.58 8.24 11.64
CA ALA A 536 17.91 8.92 12.91
C ALA A 536 17.03 8.41 14.07
N LEU A 537 15.76 8.12 13.79
CA LEU A 537 14.83 7.53 14.74
C LEU A 537 15.20 6.08 15.07
N LEU A 538 15.46 5.27 14.07
CA LEU A 538 15.78 3.85 14.23
C LEU A 538 17.11 3.63 14.96
N THR A 539 18.10 4.50 14.79
CA THR A 539 19.36 4.42 15.55
C THR A 539 19.15 4.62 17.05
N ARG A 540 18.17 5.40 17.45
CA ARG A 540 17.82 5.63 18.86
C ARG A 540 17.00 4.48 19.48
N THR A 541 16.41 3.62 18.65
CA THR A 541 15.47 2.59 19.08
C THR A 541 15.96 1.18 18.83
N ARG A 542 17.01 1.01 18.02
CA ARG A 542 17.61 -0.31 17.72
C ARG A 542 18.60 -0.72 18.81
N THR A 543 18.25 -1.78 19.55
CA THR A 543 19.21 -2.63 20.22
C THR A 543 19.19 -3.98 19.51
N ALA A 544 20.36 -4.56 19.24
CA ALA A 544 20.46 -5.83 18.52
C ALA A 544 19.52 -6.89 19.13
N GLY A 545 18.60 -7.43 18.34
CA GLY A 545 17.72 -8.54 18.70
C GLY A 545 16.35 -8.18 19.25
N LEU A 546 15.94 -6.92 19.31
CA LEU A 546 14.59 -6.54 19.75
C LEU A 546 13.76 -5.99 18.58
N PRO A 547 12.51 -6.45 18.37
CA PRO A 547 11.58 -5.86 17.43
C PRO A 547 11.19 -4.46 17.92
N TYR A 548 11.33 -3.45 17.07
CA TYR A 548 11.04 -2.06 17.36
C TYR A 548 9.73 -1.55 16.75
N SER A 549 9.08 -2.34 15.94
CA SER A 549 7.79 -2.01 15.35
C SER A 549 6.93 -3.26 15.17
N ASN A 550 5.64 -3.04 14.94
CA ASN A 550 4.76 -4.01 14.32
C ASN A 550 5.12 -4.14 12.82
N TRP A 551 4.52 -5.08 12.11
CA TRP A 551 4.70 -5.21 10.65
C TRP A 551 4.32 -3.89 9.96
N MET A 552 3.18 -3.29 10.32
CA MET A 552 2.82 -1.92 10.01
C MET A 552 3.01 -1.04 11.24
N MET A 553 3.59 0.13 11.05
CA MET A 553 3.88 1.08 12.10
C MET A 553 3.00 2.33 11.93
N PRO A 554 2.21 2.70 12.95
CA PRO A 554 1.33 3.84 12.80
C PRO A 554 2.13 5.15 12.73
N PHE A 555 1.75 6.02 11.80
CA PHE A 555 2.11 7.41 11.79
C PHE A 555 0.88 8.30 11.60
N GLU A 556 0.99 9.57 11.94
CA GLU A 556 -0.09 10.55 11.78
C GLU A 556 0.52 11.91 11.43
N LEU A 557 -0.04 12.58 10.45
CA LEU A 557 0.32 13.93 10.03
C LEU A 557 -0.76 14.92 10.48
N TRP A 558 -0.38 15.89 11.31
CA TRP A 558 -1.23 17.04 11.63
C TRP A 558 -0.73 18.27 10.90
N GLU A 559 -1.63 18.98 10.26
CA GLU A 559 -1.34 20.23 9.54
C GLU A 559 -2.44 21.25 9.76
N THR A 560 -2.04 22.53 9.85
CA THR A 560 -2.97 23.66 9.96
C THR A 560 -2.42 24.90 9.27
N THR A 561 -3.33 25.77 8.83
CA THR A 561 -3.02 27.11 8.30
C THR A 561 -3.40 28.24 9.25
N THR A 562 -3.93 27.91 10.44
CA THR A 562 -4.60 28.87 11.32
C THR A 562 -4.13 28.82 12.78
N ASP A 563 -2.92 28.32 13.04
CA ASP A 563 -2.41 28.22 14.41
C ASP A 563 -2.09 29.63 14.98
N ALA A 564 -3.01 30.15 15.74
CA ALA A 564 -2.86 31.45 16.43
C ALA A 564 -1.82 31.45 17.55
N GLN A 565 -1.32 30.28 17.97
CA GLN A 565 -0.33 30.12 19.04
C GLN A 565 1.06 29.73 18.51
N SER A 566 1.23 29.72 17.20
CA SER A 566 2.53 29.42 16.58
C SER A 566 3.62 30.36 17.09
N GLN A 567 4.78 29.81 17.41
CA GLN A 567 5.97 30.55 17.78
C GLN A 567 6.88 30.77 16.57
N ASP A 568 6.56 30.15 15.44
CA ASP A 568 7.32 30.38 14.21
C ASP A 568 6.92 31.70 13.57
N SER A 569 7.83 32.25 12.80
CA SER A 569 7.63 33.55 12.16
C SER A 569 8.27 33.58 10.78
N VAL A 570 7.68 34.35 9.92
CA VAL A 570 8.24 34.69 8.62
C VAL A 570 8.65 36.14 8.62
N SER A 571 9.82 36.42 8.04
CA SER A 571 10.33 37.77 7.92
C SER A 571 10.37 38.24 6.48
N PHE A 572 10.29 39.53 6.33
CA PHE A 572 10.42 40.26 5.08
C PHE A 572 11.35 41.41 5.26
N GLU A 573 12.36 41.52 4.44
CA GLU A 573 13.26 42.67 4.37
C GLU A 573 12.90 43.50 3.14
N LEU A 574 12.70 44.79 3.34
CA LEU A 574 12.41 45.71 2.24
C LEU A 574 13.69 46.02 1.48
N LEU A 575 13.76 45.52 0.25
CA LEU A 575 14.90 45.76 -0.64
C LEU A 575 14.65 46.98 -1.54
N PRO A 576 15.70 47.65 -2.03
CA PRO A 576 15.55 48.76 -2.98
C PRO A 576 14.98 48.26 -4.31
N GLY A 577 14.28 49.15 -5.02
CA GLY A 577 13.92 48.94 -6.39
C GLY A 577 15.15 48.91 -7.30
N ILE A 578 15.23 47.95 -8.21
CA ILE A 578 16.35 47.81 -9.15
C ILE A 578 15.86 47.53 -10.55
N ARG A 579 16.55 48.10 -11.54
CA ARG A 579 16.33 47.84 -12.96
C ARG A 579 17.65 47.75 -13.71
N SER A 580 17.97 46.59 -14.28
CA SER A 580 18.99 46.46 -15.31
C SER A 580 18.40 46.77 -16.70
N MET A 581 19.12 47.59 -17.44
CA MET A 581 18.80 48.00 -18.83
C MET A 581 19.63 47.18 -19.84
N GLY A 582 20.45 46.24 -19.36
CA GLY A 582 21.43 45.53 -20.17
C GLY A 582 22.71 46.32 -20.41
N PHE A 583 23.62 45.76 -21.19
CA PHE A 583 24.92 46.40 -21.50
C PHE A 583 24.72 47.51 -22.53
N GLY A 584 25.38 48.59 -22.30
CA GLY A 584 25.50 49.69 -23.25
C GLY A 584 26.36 49.27 -24.49
N ASP A 585 26.04 49.78 -25.61
CA ASP A 585 26.71 49.48 -26.93
C ASP A 585 27.82 50.49 -27.28
N GLY A 586 28.09 51.44 -26.42
CA GLY A 586 29.06 52.51 -26.67
C GLY A 586 28.60 53.55 -27.74
N ILE A 587 27.33 53.47 -28.17
CA ILE A 587 26.74 54.38 -29.14
C ILE A 587 25.51 55.08 -28.63
N LYS A 588 24.56 54.30 -28.07
CA LYS A 588 23.30 54.78 -27.56
C LYS A 588 23.51 55.55 -26.26
N ARG A 589 22.90 56.74 -26.14
CA ARG A 589 22.98 57.60 -24.97
C ARG A 589 21.67 57.64 -24.17
N VAL A 590 20.53 57.52 -24.83
CA VAL A 590 19.22 57.71 -24.21
C VAL A 590 18.63 56.38 -23.77
N PHE A 591 18.27 56.27 -22.50
CA PHE A 591 17.66 55.05 -21.92
C PHE A 591 16.39 55.49 -21.17
N LYS A 592 15.35 54.67 -21.34
CA LYS A 592 14.06 54.87 -20.69
C LYS A 592 13.59 53.56 -20.09
N GLY A 593 12.97 53.63 -18.92
CA GLY A 593 12.47 52.42 -18.31
C GLY A 593 11.63 52.69 -17.05
N LYS A 594 11.15 51.61 -16.46
CA LYS A 594 10.43 51.69 -15.21
C LYS A 594 11.15 50.75 -14.21
N ILE A 595 11.40 51.23 -12.98
CA ILE A 595 11.83 50.39 -11.88
C ILE A 595 10.59 49.62 -11.41
N ASN A 596 10.66 48.29 -11.35
CA ASN A 596 9.62 47.46 -10.77
C ASN A 596 10.05 47.07 -9.35
N HIS A 597 9.10 46.95 -8.47
CA HIS A 597 9.33 46.42 -7.13
C HIS A 597 8.36 45.23 -6.89
N SER A 598 8.81 44.24 -6.14
CA SER A 598 8.05 43.05 -5.83
C SER A 598 6.80 43.33 -4.98
N GLN A 599 6.83 44.46 -4.21
CA GLN A 599 5.69 44.90 -3.40
C GLN A 599 4.93 45.99 -4.15
N PRO A 600 3.68 45.77 -4.56
CA PRO A 600 2.90 46.75 -5.33
C PRO A 600 2.63 48.08 -4.60
N ALA A 601 2.60 48.02 -3.25
CA ALA A 601 2.36 49.16 -2.40
C ALA A 601 3.60 50.03 -2.16
N ALA A 602 4.77 49.59 -2.65
CA ALA A 602 6.03 50.29 -2.44
C ALA A 602 6.00 51.67 -3.11
N LYS A 603 6.47 52.69 -2.38
CA LYS A 603 6.62 54.08 -2.86
C LYS A 603 8.09 54.36 -3.05
N PHE A 604 8.46 54.90 -4.19
CA PHE A 604 9.85 55.23 -4.53
C PHE A 604 10.27 56.57 -3.90
N ILE A 605 11.57 56.72 -3.67
CA ILE A 605 12.18 57.94 -3.09
C ILE A 605 13.14 58.52 -4.11
N ALA A 606 12.74 59.50 -4.85
CA ALA A 606 13.50 60.06 -5.98
C ALA A 606 14.92 60.50 -5.63
N SER A 607 15.14 61.03 -4.42
CA SER A 607 16.48 61.51 -3.95
C SER A 607 17.50 60.38 -3.72
N THR A 608 17.05 59.11 -3.74
CA THR A 608 17.91 57.93 -3.55
C THR A 608 18.26 57.22 -4.87
N VAL A 609 17.75 57.72 -6.00
CA VAL A 609 18.03 57.12 -7.30
C VAL A 609 19.52 57.16 -7.60
N GLN A 610 20.09 55.99 -7.90
CA GLN A 610 21.43 55.82 -8.39
C GLN A 610 21.44 55.11 -9.74
N ILE A 611 22.25 55.65 -10.63
CA ILE A 611 22.41 55.10 -11.98
C ILE A 611 23.90 54.83 -12.14
N THR A 612 24.21 53.56 -12.50
CA THR A 612 25.59 53.13 -12.71
C THR A 612 25.73 52.47 -14.07
N ALA A 613 26.88 52.67 -14.72
CA ALA A 613 27.25 51.95 -15.93
C ALA A 613 28.78 51.82 -15.99
N GLY A 614 29.32 50.81 -15.33
CA GLY A 614 30.75 50.69 -15.06
C GLY A 614 31.27 51.84 -14.17
N ALA A 615 32.16 52.69 -14.69
CA ALA A 615 32.70 53.85 -13.96
C ALA A 615 31.77 55.09 -14.05
N LEU A 616 30.76 55.10 -14.90
CA LEU A 616 29.83 56.20 -15.07
C LEU A 616 28.76 56.14 -13.95
N THR A 617 28.51 57.28 -13.30
CA THR A 617 27.54 57.40 -12.20
C THR A 617 26.69 58.65 -12.33
N ALA A 618 25.41 58.56 -11.98
CA ALA A 618 24.50 59.66 -11.87
C ALA A 618 23.52 59.44 -10.70
N THR A 619 22.99 60.52 -10.14
CA THR A 619 22.02 60.46 -9.06
C THR A 619 20.87 61.44 -9.34
N ALA A 620 19.70 61.21 -8.74
CA ALA A 620 18.60 62.15 -8.81
C ALA A 620 18.48 62.99 -7.51
N ASN A 621 18.01 64.23 -7.59
CA ASN A 621 17.62 64.99 -6.44
C ASN A 621 16.18 64.69 -5.99
N ALA A 622 15.70 65.36 -4.93
CA ALA A 622 14.35 65.14 -4.39
C ALA A 622 13.19 65.46 -5.39
N ASN A 623 13.47 66.22 -6.42
CA ASN A 623 12.52 66.51 -7.51
C ASN A 623 12.68 65.54 -8.69
N GLY A 624 13.46 64.47 -8.57
CA GLY A 624 13.72 63.51 -9.58
C GLY A 624 14.62 63.96 -10.73
N VAL A 625 15.27 65.13 -10.62
CA VAL A 625 16.20 65.61 -11.66
C VAL A 625 17.52 64.88 -11.55
N VAL A 626 17.93 64.21 -12.58
CA VAL A 626 19.14 63.39 -12.69
C VAL A 626 20.33 64.27 -13.09
N SER A 627 21.45 64.12 -12.39
CA SER A 627 22.72 64.80 -12.65
C SER A 627 23.92 63.88 -12.40
N GLY A 628 25.07 64.18 -12.99
CA GLY A 628 26.28 63.42 -12.98
C GLY A 628 26.76 63.03 -14.38
N ASP A 629 27.19 61.81 -14.59
CA ASP A 629 27.56 61.30 -15.92
C ASP A 629 26.36 61.06 -16.85
N ALA A 630 25.16 61.21 -16.33
CA ALA A 630 23.91 61.28 -17.08
C ALA A 630 23.01 62.43 -16.59
N THR A 631 22.15 62.96 -17.49
CA THR A 631 21.09 63.92 -17.19
C THR A 631 19.74 63.30 -17.53
N GLY A 632 18.67 63.81 -16.86
CA GLY A 632 17.33 63.30 -17.15
C GLY A 632 16.34 63.50 -16.01
N VAL A 633 15.31 62.73 -15.98
CA VAL A 633 14.26 62.80 -14.95
C VAL A 633 13.86 61.40 -14.49
N PHE A 634 13.64 61.26 -13.22
CA PHE A 634 12.96 60.14 -12.57
C PHE A 634 11.58 60.63 -12.05
N TYR A 635 10.54 59.92 -12.42
CA TYR A 635 9.18 60.26 -11.98
C TYR A 635 8.79 59.36 -10.81
N GLU A 636 8.81 59.88 -9.59
CA GLU A 636 8.61 59.10 -8.36
C GLU A 636 7.30 58.29 -8.34
N ASP A 637 6.18 58.94 -8.72
CA ASP A 637 4.84 58.32 -8.70
C ASP A 637 4.72 57.12 -9.63
N SER A 638 5.43 57.10 -10.74
CA SER A 638 5.35 56.08 -11.75
C SER A 638 6.57 55.13 -11.76
N ALA A 639 7.61 55.48 -11.00
CA ALA A 639 8.92 54.83 -11.05
C ALA A 639 9.56 54.81 -12.44
N TYR A 640 9.11 55.72 -13.33
CA TYR A 640 9.58 55.84 -14.71
C TYR A 640 10.77 56.78 -14.76
N PHE A 641 11.77 56.45 -15.57
CA PHE A 641 12.92 57.30 -15.77
C PHE A 641 13.22 57.49 -17.26
N GLU A 642 13.78 58.66 -17.58
CA GLU A 642 14.35 58.98 -18.89
C GLU A 642 15.70 59.69 -18.64
N ILE A 643 16.77 59.02 -19.11
CA ILE A 643 18.16 59.44 -18.83
C ILE A 643 18.93 59.51 -20.12
N THR A 644 19.88 60.47 -20.21
CA THR A 644 20.80 60.65 -21.30
C THR A 644 22.20 60.71 -20.77
N PHE A 645 23.06 59.76 -21.08
CA PHE A 645 24.45 59.75 -20.69
C PHE A 645 25.27 60.77 -21.48
N ASN A 646 26.15 61.48 -20.78
CA ASN A 646 27.09 62.42 -21.41
C ASN A 646 28.09 61.68 -22.28
N THR A 647 28.50 60.48 -21.90
CA THR A 647 29.32 59.55 -22.69
C THR A 647 28.53 58.26 -22.90
N PRO A 648 28.47 57.66 -24.09
CA PRO A 648 27.75 56.41 -24.28
C PRO A 648 28.35 55.30 -23.44
N PRO A 649 27.50 54.58 -22.63
CA PRO A 649 27.98 53.51 -21.75
C PRO A 649 28.34 52.23 -22.56
N ILE A 650 29.35 51.52 -22.08
CA ILE A 650 29.81 50.21 -22.58
C ILE A 650 29.63 49.08 -21.56
N ALA A 651 29.20 49.42 -20.39
CA ALA A 651 28.93 48.45 -19.29
C ALA A 651 27.43 48.27 -19.05
N GLU A 652 27.09 47.33 -18.21
CA GLU A 652 25.70 47.14 -17.77
C GLU A 652 25.18 48.39 -17.07
N ILE A 653 24.00 48.83 -17.48
CA ILE A 653 23.34 50.00 -16.94
C ILE A 653 22.34 49.52 -15.88
N ILE A 654 22.56 49.91 -14.62
CA ILE A 654 21.72 49.59 -13.50
C ILE A 654 21.18 50.89 -12.89
N VAL A 655 19.85 50.92 -12.69
CA VAL A 655 19.16 51.98 -11.98
C VAL A 655 18.58 51.39 -10.70
N THR A 656 18.98 51.95 -9.55
CA THR A 656 18.46 51.59 -8.21
C THR A 656 17.74 52.81 -7.59
N CYS A 657 16.78 52.51 -6.74
CA CYS A 657 16.03 53.50 -6.00
C CYS A 657 15.53 52.91 -4.70
N ASP A 658 15.76 53.61 -3.58
CA ASP A 658 15.12 53.16 -2.35
C ASP A 658 13.62 53.35 -2.41
N VAL A 659 12.97 52.50 -1.66
CA VAL A 659 11.49 52.50 -1.55
C VAL A 659 11.09 52.48 -0.08
N TYR A 660 9.87 52.84 0.19
CA TYR A 660 9.27 52.61 1.49
C TYR A 660 7.87 51.99 1.32
N LEU A 661 7.43 51.27 2.32
CA LEU A 661 6.06 50.79 2.46
C LEU A 661 5.35 51.67 3.50
N PRO A 662 4.25 52.37 3.14
CA PRO A 662 3.43 53.06 4.12
C PRO A 662 2.91 52.12 5.23
N ALA A 663 2.59 52.67 6.39
CA ALA A 663 1.81 51.99 7.39
C ALA A 663 0.50 51.48 6.78
N ASN A 664 -0.01 50.34 7.26
CA ASN A 664 -1.18 49.64 6.74
C ASN A 664 -1.04 49.07 5.31
N SER A 665 0.19 48.90 4.84
CA SER A 665 0.43 48.17 3.57
C SER A 665 0.21 46.67 3.76
N SER A 666 -0.54 46.06 2.84
CA SER A 666 -0.72 44.61 2.82
C SER A 666 0.49 43.94 2.21
N LEU A 667 1.03 42.96 2.90
CA LEU A 667 2.14 42.09 2.47
C LEU A 667 1.69 40.65 2.34
N THR A 668 2.31 39.94 1.40
CA THR A 668 2.19 38.50 1.29
C THR A 668 3.59 37.91 1.43
N LEU A 669 3.83 37.24 2.56
CA LEU A 669 5.07 36.53 2.85
C LEU A 669 4.88 35.05 2.50
N LYS A 670 5.95 34.28 2.54
CA LYS A 670 5.89 32.83 2.29
C LYS A 670 6.25 32.08 3.56
N SER A 671 5.35 31.19 3.99
CA SER A 671 5.66 30.24 5.04
C SER A 671 6.87 29.36 4.66
N ALA A 672 7.62 28.94 5.64
CA ALA A 672 8.63 27.91 5.46
C ALA A 672 8.00 26.54 5.06
N ILE A 673 6.76 26.32 5.44
CA ILE A 673 6.02 25.09 5.15
C ILE A 673 5.24 25.28 3.84
N GLY A 674 5.63 24.52 2.80
CA GLY A 674 4.94 24.48 1.52
C GLY A 674 4.95 25.80 0.73
N ALA A 675 5.74 26.79 1.16
CA ALA A 675 5.78 28.13 0.57
C ALA A 675 4.41 28.83 0.46
N LEU A 676 3.47 28.46 1.32
CA LEU A 676 2.12 28.99 1.36
C LEU A 676 2.14 30.48 1.78
N PRO A 677 1.22 31.29 1.26
CA PRO A 677 1.19 32.73 1.55
C PRO A 677 0.69 33.02 2.98
N VAL A 678 1.47 33.79 3.71
CA VAL A 678 1.10 34.39 4.99
C VAL A 678 0.79 35.88 4.73
N ARG A 679 -0.44 36.29 4.95
CA ARG A 679 -0.86 37.69 4.76
C ARG A 679 -0.58 38.49 6.04
N ALA A 680 -0.01 39.67 5.88
CA ALA A 680 0.28 40.59 6.95
C ALA A 680 -0.01 42.03 6.54
N THR A 681 -0.16 42.89 7.54
CA THR A 681 -0.32 44.31 7.31
C THR A 681 0.72 45.05 8.14
N THR A 682 1.45 45.97 7.54
CA THR A 682 2.43 46.78 8.23
C THR A 682 1.78 47.69 9.27
N THR A 683 2.32 47.76 10.49
CA THR A 683 1.81 48.61 11.54
C THR A 683 2.46 50.03 11.51
N SER A 684 3.61 50.15 10.88
CA SER A 684 4.37 51.37 10.70
C SER A 684 4.89 51.44 9.26
N ARG A 685 5.44 52.58 8.88
CA ARG A 685 6.27 52.72 7.68
C ARG A 685 7.49 51.79 7.79
N LEU A 686 7.82 51.09 6.69
CA LEU A 686 9.09 50.37 6.54
C LEU A 686 9.94 51.03 5.48
N ASP A 687 11.21 51.25 5.79
CA ASP A 687 12.23 51.73 4.87
C ASP A 687 13.16 50.60 4.40
N VAL A 688 13.96 50.85 3.35
CA VAL A 688 14.91 49.83 2.84
C VAL A 688 15.87 49.40 3.98
N GLY A 689 16.01 48.07 4.14
CA GLY A 689 16.80 47.46 5.20
C GLY A 689 15.99 47.18 6.47
N ASP A 690 14.77 47.68 6.60
CA ASP A 690 13.91 47.30 7.73
C ASP A 690 13.41 45.86 7.58
N GLU A 691 13.53 45.07 8.65
CA GLU A 691 12.95 43.75 8.77
C GLU A 691 11.54 43.84 9.38
N PHE A 692 10.57 43.30 8.66
CA PHE A 692 9.20 43.10 9.13
C PHE A 692 8.96 41.64 9.42
N LYS A 693 8.61 41.31 10.65
CA LYS A 693 8.43 39.95 11.12
C LYS A 693 7.02 39.73 11.61
N VAL A 694 6.40 38.63 11.17
CA VAL A 694 5.05 38.21 11.59
C VAL A 694 5.02 36.74 11.96
N GLN A 695 4.08 36.38 12.80
CA GLN A 695 3.82 34.99 13.17
C GLN A 695 3.44 34.19 11.91
N ASP A 696 4.01 32.99 11.79
CA ASP A 696 3.61 32.01 10.77
C ASP A 696 2.53 31.09 11.35
N PRO A 697 1.26 31.20 10.95
CA PRO A 697 0.20 30.36 11.46
C PRO A 697 0.16 28.97 10.80
N ILE A 698 1.03 28.73 9.80
CA ILE A 698 1.08 27.48 9.06
C ILE A 698 2.02 26.53 9.79
N GLN A 699 1.47 25.42 10.27
CA GLN A 699 2.21 24.49 11.13
C GLN A 699 1.99 23.05 10.71
N SER A 700 2.96 22.20 11.03
CA SER A 700 2.92 20.76 10.80
C SER A 700 3.58 20.02 11.97
N MET A 701 3.01 18.88 12.33
CA MET A 701 3.60 17.89 13.24
C MET A 701 3.40 16.50 12.65
N PHE A 702 4.43 15.69 12.71
CA PHE A 702 4.40 14.30 12.26
C PHE A 702 4.71 13.38 13.43
N PHE A 703 3.89 12.37 13.63
CA PHE A 703 3.96 11.45 14.75
C PHE A 703 4.24 10.04 14.27
N VAL A 704 5.00 9.27 15.06
CA VAL A 704 5.35 7.88 14.76
C VAL A 704 5.28 7.04 16.02
N GLY A 705 4.69 5.84 15.92
CA GLY A 705 4.58 4.89 17.02
C GLY A 705 5.52 3.70 16.86
N LEU A 706 6.43 3.50 17.81
CA LEU A 706 7.34 2.37 17.89
C LEU A 706 7.07 1.52 19.13
N THR A 707 7.37 0.22 19.07
CA THR A 707 7.26 -0.66 20.23
C THR A 707 8.07 -0.12 21.40
N SER A 708 7.41 0.17 22.50
CA SER A 708 8.04 0.59 23.75
C SER A 708 8.75 -0.59 24.41
N GLN A 709 9.99 -0.41 24.80
CA GLN A 709 10.81 -1.41 25.50
C GLN A 709 11.49 -0.81 26.71
N THR A 710 11.77 -1.64 27.69
CA THR A 710 12.60 -1.28 28.86
C THR A 710 13.69 -2.33 29.00
N THR A 711 14.93 -1.92 28.88
CA THR A 711 16.10 -2.80 29.09
C THR A 711 16.91 -2.28 30.27
N ALA A 712 17.83 -3.13 30.80
CA ALA A 712 18.71 -2.72 31.91
C ALA A 712 19.63 -1.57 31.53
N THR A 713 19.96 -1.45 30.24
CA THR A 713 20.89 -0.40 29.72
C THR A 713 20.18 0.81 29.16
N VAL A 714 18.93 0.64 28.67
CA VAL A 714 18.12 1.73 28.11
C VAL A 714 16.72 1.65 28.71
N PRO A 715 16.41 2.43 29.74
CA PRO A 715 15.15 2.30 30.48
C PRO A 715 13.91 2.77 29.73
N LYS A 716 14.06 3.56 28.67
CA LYS A 716 12.96 4.07 27.83
C LYS A 716 13.36 4.02 26.36
N MET A 717 13.11 2.89 25.71
CA MET A 717 13.37 2.72 24.29
C MET A 717 12.06 2.57 23.52
N GLY A 718 11.96 3.16 22.33
CA GLY A 718 10.71 3.16 21.54
C GLY A 718 9.64 4.08 22.13
N GLY A 719 8.39 3.85 21.82
CA GLY A 719 7.26 4.68 22.22
C GLY A 719 6.78 5.58 21.09
N VAL A 720 6.26 6.75 21.43
CA VAL A 720 5.75 7.71 20.45
C VAL A 720 6.73 8.86 20.29
N PHE A 721 7.00 9.19 19.04
CA PHE A 721 7.90 10.25 18.64
C PHE A 721 7.18 11.31 17.82
N MET A 722 7.67 12.54 17.86
CA MET A 722 7.16 13.68 17.11
C MET A 722 8.30 14.39 16.40
N THR A 723 8.04 14.94 15.24
CA THR A 723 8.91 15.92 14.56
C THR A 723 8.08 17.04 13.94
N ARG A 724 8.69 18.24 13.76
CA ARG A 724 8.10 19.38 13.07
C ARG A 724 8.76 19.65 11.71
N ASP A 725 9.80 18.88 11.38
CA ASP A 725 10.70 19.17 10.27
C ASP A 725 10.40 18.36 9.01
N VAL A 726 9.24 17.72 8.92
CA VAL A 726 8.95 16.81 7.79
C VAL A 726 8.88 17.50 6.44
N HIS A 727 8.58 18.80 6.42
CA HIS A 727 8.54 19.63 5.21
C HIS A 727 9.89 20.25 4.83
N ASP A 728 10.91 20.18 5.70
CA ASP A 728 12.24 20.68 5.41
C ASP A 728 13.14 19.56 4.87
N PHE A 729 13.25 19.50 3.56
CA PHE A 729 14.07 18.49 2.86
C PHE A 729 15.56 18.83 2.85
N SER A 730 15.94 20.01 3.32
CA SER A 730 17.36 20.42 3.41
C SER A 730 18.10 19.77 4.57
N LYS A 731 17.37 19.21 5.54
CA LYS A 731 17.93 18.57 6.73
C LYS A 731 17.25 17.25 7.08
N THR A 732 17.92 16.47 7.91
CA THR A 732 17.31 15.29 8.57
C THR A 732 16.39 15.78 9.68
N PRO A 733 15.13 15.29 9.77
CA PRO A 733 14.22 15.69 10.83
C PRO A 733 14.74 15.39 12.23
N GLU A 734 14.56 16.33 13.14
CA GLU A 734 14.76 16.10 14.56
C GLU A 734 13.56 15.39 15.18
N TRP A 735 13.83 14.42 16.05
CA TRP A 735 12.80 13.60 16.67
C TRP A 735 12.78 13.77 18.19
N TRP A 736 11.60 14.02 18.74
CA TRP A 736 11.33 14.06 20.17
C TRP A 736 10.55 12.83 20.59
N GLN A 737 11.06 12.10 21.59
CA GLN A 737 10.26 11.06 22.25
C GLN A 737 9.23 11.72 23.16
N ILE A 738 7.97 11.72 22.77
CA ILE A 738 6.87 12.37 23.51
C ILE A 738 6.15 11.44 24.47
N ALA A 739 6.26 10.12 24.30
CA ALA A 739 5.71 9.15 25.22
C ALA A 739 6.47 7.82 25.19
N HIS A 740 6.60 7.20 26.36
CA HIS A 740 6.95 5.80 26.51
C HIS A 740 5.74 5.07 27.13
N LEU A 741 5.19 4.09 26.44
CA LEU A 741 3.88 3.48 26.78
C LEU A 741 3.99 2.28 27.73
N GLY A 742 5.17 1.98 28.23
CA GLY A 742 5.47 0.80 29.04
C GLY A 742 6.23 -0.29 28.27
N SER A 743 6.80 -1.28 28.98
CA SER A 743 7.60 -2.32 28.31
C SER A 743 6.73 -3.27 27.49
N ASN A 744 7.16 -3.62 26.28
CA ASN A 744 6.47 -4.50 25.32
C ASN A 744 5.08 -3.98 24.91
N VAL A 745 4.92 -2.67 24.80
CA VAL A 745 3.68 -2.05 24.31
C VAL A 745 3.91 -1.53 22.90
N THR A 746 3.13 -2.06 21.95
CA THR A 746 3.23 -1.72 20.53
C THR A 746 2.05 -0.82 20.14
N PRO A 747 2.29 0.42 19.70
CA PRO A 747 1.28 1.26 19.07
C PRO A 747 0.70 0.58 17.83
N HIS A 748 -0.60 0.77 17.59
CA HIS A 748 -1.28 0.17 16.45
C HIS A 748 -1.95 1.20 15.53
N TYR A 749 -2.61 2.19 16.11
CA TYR A 749 -3.24 3.28 15.38
C TYR A 749 -3.10 4.59 16.16
N MET A 750 -3.07 5.70 15.44
CA MET A 750 -2.95 7.04 16.05
C MET A 750 -3.92 8.01 15.40
N LYS A 751 -4.45 8.96 16.19
CA LYS A 751 -5.25 10.07 15.69
C LYS A 751 -5.02 11.31 16.54
N VAL A 752 -4.69 12.41 15.89
CA VAL A 752 -4.52 13.71 16.53
C VAL A 752 -5.84 14.49 16.56
N SER A 753 -6.09 15.22 17.62
CA SER A 753 -7.23 16.14 17.68
C SER A 753 -7.06 17.31 16.70
N ALA A 754 -8.15 17.86 16.21
CA ALA A 754 -8.14 18.94 15.23
C ALA A 754 -7.34 20.17 15.71
N ASP A 755 -7.37 20.45 17.02
CA ASP A 755 -6.61 21.54 17.65
C ASP A 755 -5.09 21.25 17.76
N GLY A 756 -4.63 20.06 17.39
CA GLY A 756 -3.23 19.64 17.45
C GLY A 756 -2.66 19.43 18.86
N ASN A 757 -3.49 19.48 19.90
CA ASN A 757 -3.01 19.45 21.29
C ASN A 757 -3.07 18.06 21.95
N HIS A 758 -3.81 17.11 21.38
CA HIS A 758 -3.99 15.77 21.91
C HIS A 758 -3.78 14.71 20.84
N LEU A 759 -2.91 13.74 21.10
CA LEU A 759 -2.73 12.56 20.28
C LEU A 759 -3.30 11.36 21.03
N PHE A 760 -4.20 10.63 20.38
CA PHE A 760 -4.75 9.37 20.85
C PHE A 760 -4.00 8.22 20.19
N VAL A 761 -3.52 7.27 21.00
CA VAL A 761 -2.67 6.16 20.55
C VAL A 761 -3.25 4.85 21.05
N SER A 762 -3.66 3.99 20.13
CA SER A 762 -4.08 2.65 20.44
C SER A 762 -2.91 1.67 20.45
N THR A 763 -3.13 0.49 21.03
CA THR A 763 -2.10 -0.55 21.09
C THR A 763 -2.66 -1.92 20.67
N THR A 764 -1.77 -2.80 20.24
CA THR A 764 -2.09 -4.20 19.93
C THR A 764 -2.59 -4.98 21.16
N SER A 765 -2.34 -4.47 22.37
CA SER A 765 -2.75 -5.09 23.65
C SER A 765 -4.06 -4.54 24.23
N GLY A 766 -4.80 -3.75 23.43
CA GLY A 766 -6.13 -3.24 23.82
C GLY A 766 -6.10 -2.04 24.73
N ARG A 767 -5.01 -1.32 24.84
CA ARG A 767 -4.92 -0.07 25.61
C ARG A 767 -5.09 1.12 24.68
N LEU A 768 -5.66 2.19 25.19
CA LEU A 768 -5.75 3.49 24.56
C LEU A 768 -5.08 4.53 25.45
N TYR A 769 -4.16 5.28 24.89
CA TYR A 769 -3.47 6.36 25.56
C TYR A 769 -3.86 7.70 24.94
N ARG A 770 -3.88 8.74 25.77
CA ARG A 770 -3.94 10.13 25.37
C ARG A 770 -2.62 10.81 25.73
N ILE A 771 -1.97 11.45 24.78
CA ILE A 771 -0.78 12.24 24.92
C ILE A 771 -1.20 13.70 24.72
N SER A 772 -1.09 14.53 25.74
CA SER A 772 -1.63 15.91 25.76
C SER A 772 -0.54 16.97 25.91
N ASN A 773 -0.89 18.21 25.62
CA ASN A 773 -0.02 19.37 25.65
C ASN A 773 1.06 19.39 24.53
N LEU A 774 0.71 18.86 23.38
CA LEU A 774 1.62 18.78 22.24
C LEU A 774 2.02 20.18 21.73
N LEU A 775 1.08 21.12 21.70
CA LEU A 775 1.33 22.48 21.26
C LEU A 775 2.35 23.21 22.17
N ALA A 776 2.29 22.98 23.48
CA ALA A 776 3.27 23.52 24.41
C ALA A 776 4.64 22.85 24.25
N ALA A 777 4.67 21.54 23.95
CA ALA A 777 5.90 20.78 23.78
C ALA A 777 6.72 21.21 22.56
N ARG A 778 6.09 21.65 21.48
CA ARG A 778 6.79 22.06 20.25
C ARG A 778 7.66 23.31 20.42
N THR A 779 7.49 24.09 21.48
CA THR A 779 8.33 25.26 21.79
C THR A 779 9.56 24.88 22.57
N LEU A 780 9.69 23.64 23.02
CA LEU A 780 10.79 23.17 23.85
C LEU A 780 11.93 22.62 22.99
N SER A 781 13.12 22.57 23.56
CA SER A 781 14.25 21.85 22.95
C SER A 781 14.04 20.36 23.00
N GLN A 782 14.66 19.63 22.08
CA GLN A 782 14.62 18.16 22.02
C GLN A 782 14.96 17.54 23.39
N ALA A 783 16.01 17.99 24.05
CA ALA A 783 16.41 17.47 25.35
C ALA A 783 15.34 17.64 26.44
N SER A 784 14.58 18.74 26.40
CA SER A 784 13.50 18.98 27.35
C SER A 784 12.32 18.03 27.14
N VAL A 785 12.03 17.66 25.89
CA VAL A 785 10.94 16.73 25.54
C VAL A 785 11.36 15.31 25.78
N ASP A 786 12.55 14.88 25.36
CA ASP A 786 13.07 13.51 25.50
C ASP A 786 13.30 13.11 26.96
N SER A 787 13.48 14.04 27.88
CA SER A 787 13.81 13.76 29.28
C SER A 787 12.61 13.50 30.19
N ALA A 788 11.55 12.95 29.70
CA ALA A 788 10.36 12.55 30.47
C ALA A 788 9.65 13.69 31.21
N ASN A 789 9.32 14.67 30.56
CA ASN A 789 9.17 15.92 31.03
C ASN A 789 7.80 16.40 31.52
N ALA A 790 7.83 17.46 32.24
CA ALA A 790 6.70 18.06 32.94
C ALA A 790 5.61 18.67 32.01
N VAL A 791 5.85 18.83 30.74
CA VAL A 791 4.91 19.50 29.81
C VAL A 791 3.93 18.53 29.19
N ILE A 792 4.43 17.41 28.65
CA ILE A 792 3.57 16.38 28.02
C ILE A 792 2.98 15.47 29.07
N THR A 793 1.68 15.27 28.99
CA THR A 793 0.96 14.35 29.87
C THR A 793 0.54 13.11 29.10
N VAL A 794 0.97 11.93 29.58
CA VAL A 794 0.59 10.63 29.02
C VAL A 794 -0.39 9.96 29.97
N THR A 795 -1.60 9.68 29.51
CA THR A 795 -2.67 9.07 30.31
C THR A 795 -3.24 7.87 29.58
N GLN A 796 -3.28 6.69 30.22
CA GLN A 796 -4.07 5.58 29.72
C GLN A 796 -5.54 5.87 29.98
N ILE A 797 -6.35 5.95 28.93
CA ILE A 797 -7.76 6.36 28.99
C ILE A 797 -8.72 5.21 28.65
N GLY A 798 -8.23 4.08 28.16
CA GLY A 798 -9.03 2.90 27.85
C GLY A 798 -8.23 1.60 27.98
N ASN A 799 -8.94 0.47 28.20
CA ASN A 799 -8.38 -0.86 28.22
C ASN A 799 -9.45 -1.91 27.88
N TRP A 800 -9.24 -2.68 26.83
CA TRP A 800 -10.15 -3.76 26.38
C TRP A 800 -9.52 -5.15 26.51
N ASN A 801 -8.64 -5.35 27.49
CA ASN A 801 -8.13 -6.65 27.93
C ASN A 801 -7.54 -7.51 26.79
N GLY A 802 -6.62 -6.95 26.04
CA GLY A 802 -5.89 -7.65 24.97
C GLY A 802 -6.57 -7.61 23.59
N ARG A 803 -7.75 -7.04 23.46
CA ARG A 803 -8.38 -6.81 22.16
C ARG A 803 -7.67 -5.67 21.43
N VAL A 804 -7.37 -5.87 20.17
CA VAL A 804 -6.75 -4.82 19.37
C VAL A 804 -7.72 -3.66 19.16
N VAL A 805 -7.31 -2.45 19.52
CA VAL A 805 -8.03 -1.22 19.17
C VAL A 805 -7.57 -0.82 17.78
N THR A 806 -8.38 -1.07 16.77
CA THR A 806 -8.03 -1.06 15.36
C THR A 806 -8.15 0.31 14.70
N GLY A 807 -9.04 1.15 15.17
CA GLY A 807 -9.24 2.50 14.65
C GLY A 807 -9.65 3.48 15.75
N ILE A 808 -9.32 4.73 15.55
CA ILE A 808 -9.66 5.86 16.42
C ILE A 808 -10.10 7.01 15.53
N ASP A 809 -11.16 7.70 15.92
CA ASP A 809 -11.42 9.04 15.39
C ASP A 809 -11.86 10.00 16.49
N VAL A 810 -11.54 11.27 16.28
CA VAL A 810 -11.80 12.36 17.22
C VAL A 810 -12.77 13.33 16.55
N ASP A 811 -13.85 13.67 17.23
CA ASP A 811 -14.77 14.69 16.73
C ASP A 811 -14.01 15.99 16.41
N PRO A 812 -14.08 16.49 15.19
CA PRO A 812 -13.31 17.67 14.78
C PRO A 812 -13.66 18.93 15.58
N ASN A 813 -14.84 18.97 16.24
CA ASN A 813 -15.32 20.12 17.01
C ASN A 813 -15.17 19.93 18.52
N ASP A 814 -14.94 18.71 19.01
CA ASP A 814 -14.85 18.43 20.45
C ASP A 814 -13.86 17.28 20.75
N PRO A 815 -12.64 17.55 21.19
CA PRO A 815 -11.66 16.53 21.51
C PRO A 815 -12.01 15.63 22.70
N ASN A 816 -13.11 15.93 23.43
CA ASN A 816 -13.69 15.02 24.42
C ASN A 816 -14.43 13.85 23.79
N ARG A 817 -14.88 13.98 22.54
CA ARG A 817 -15.59 12.93 21.83
C ARG A 817 -14.63 12.11 20.99
N VAL A 818 -14.43 10.86 21.41
CA VAL A 818 -13.52 9.92 20.78
C VAL A 818 -14.25 8.61 20.52
N ALA A 819 -14.30 8.20 19.27
CA ALA A 819 -14.81 6.88 18.87
C ALA A 819 -13.63 5.92 18.66
N VAL A 820 -13.83 4.64 19.00
CA VAL A 820 -12.87 3.58 18.74
C VAL A 820 -13.55 2.35 18.18
N SER A 821 -12.85 1.66 17.26
CA SER A 821 -13.19 0.33 16.77
C SER A 821 -12.29 -0.73 17.38
N LEU A 822 -12.79 -1.95 17.45
CA LEU A 822 -12.09 -3.09 18.02
C LEU A 822 -12.13 -4.29 17.09
N GLY A 823 -11.00 -4.97 16.98
CA GLY A 823 -10.88 -6.25 16.31
C GLY A 823 -11.42 -7.43 17.12
N ASN A 824 -10.97 -8.62 16.73
CA ASN A 824 -11.06 -9.90 17.45
C ASN A 824 -12.47 -10.49 17.56
N TYR A 825 -12.74 -11.54 16.79
CA TYR A 825 -14.00 -12.29 16.81
C TYR A 825 -14.35 -12.83 18.22
N GLY A 826 -15.63 -13.14 18.43
CA GLY A 826 -16.12 -13.75 19.66
C GLY A 826 -16.34 -12.76 20.81
N ASN A 827 -16.47 -11.48 20.52
CA ASN A 827 -16.78 -10.44 21.51
C ASN A 827 -18.17 -9.83 21.27
N SER A 828 -18.70 -9.13 22.29
CA SER A 828 -20.07 -8.62 22.29
C SER A 828 -20.22 -7.16 21.85
N ALA A 829 -19.13 -6.44 21.68
CA ALA A 829 -19.17 -5.05 21.24
C ALA A 829 -17.87 -4.67 20.52
N TYR A 830 -17.98 -3.91 19.44
CA TYR A 830 -16.87 -3.58 18.52
C TYR A 830 -16.70 -2.08 18.31
N VAL A 831 -17.64 -1.26 18.74
CA VAL A 831 -17.57 0.20 18.66
C VAL A 831 -17.85 0.80 20.03
N TYR A 832 -17.01 1.75 20.43
CA TYR A 832 -17.15 2.48 21.69
C TYR A 832 -17.01 3.98 21.47
N LEU A 833 -17.67 4.76 22.30
CA LEU A 833 -17.64 6.22 22.29
C LEU A 833 -17.36 6.76 23.70
N SER A 834 -16.41 7.67 23.79
CA SER A 834 -16.24 8.57 24.94
C SER A 834 -16.78 9.96 24.60
N THR A 835 -17.40 10.62 25.56
CA THR A 835 -17.77 12.05 25.51
C THR A 835 -17.03 12.87 26.56
N ASN A 836 -16.04 12.28 27.21
CA ASN A 836 -15.21 12.91 28.24
C ASN A 836 -13.75 12.41 28.16
N ALA A 837 -13.23 12.20 26.93
CA ALA A 837 -11.91 11.63 26.73
C ALA A 837 -10.77 12.48 27.31
N LEU A 838 -10.99 13.77 27.57
CA LEU A 838 -10.04 14.67 28.23
C LEU A 838 -10.13 14.67 29.76
N ALA A 839 -11.13 14.05 30.36
CA ALA A 839 -11.24 13.94 31.82
C ALA A 839 -10.04 13.20 32.43
N SER A 840 -9.84 13.34 33.72
CA SER A 840 -8.81 12.58 34.46
C SER A 840 -9.11 11.08 34.52
N VAL A 841 -10.40 10.73 34.51
CA VAL A 841 -10.92 9.35 34.44
C VAL A 841 -11.96 9.31 33.33
N PRO A 842 -11.58 9.07 32.07
CA PRO A 842 -12.54 9.00 30.98
C PRO A 842 -13.37 7.72 31.04
N SER A 843 -14.51 7.75 30.37
CA SER A 843 -15.38 6.57 30.20
C SER A 843 -15.68 6.32 28.72
N PHE A 844 -15.67 5.05 28.33
CA PHE A 844 -16.06 4.58 27.01
C PHE A 844 -17.30 3.72 27.11
N THR A 845 -18.36 4.09 26.43
CA THR A 845 -19.62 3.35 26.39
C THR A 845 -19.73 2.57 25.08
N SER A 846 -20.20 1.33 25.17
CA SER A 846 -20.47 0.53 23.97
C SER A 846 -21.51 1.21 23.09
N LYS A 847 -21.23 1.22 21.80
CA LYS A 847 -22.12 1.69 20.73
C LYS A 847 -22.43 0.55 19.75
N GLN A 848 -22.48 -0.69 20.23
CA GLN A 848 -22.76 -1.85 19.38
C GLN A 848 -24.13 -1.77 18.70
N GLY A 849 -25.18 -1.34 19.42
CA GLY A 849 -26.51 -1.28 18.83
C GLY A 849 -26.91 -2.57 18.13
N ASP A 850 -27.34 -2.45 16.88
CA ASP A 850 -27.65 -3.58 16.00
C ASP A 850 -26.56 -3.87 14.95
N LEU A 851 -25.35 -3.35 15.13
CA LEU A 851 -24.18 -3.71 14.31
C LEU A 851 -23.89 -5.21 14.48
N PRO A 852 -23.70 -6.00 13.41
CA PRO A 852 -23.34 -7.40 13.54
C PRO A 852 -22.04 -7.61 14.32
N MET A 853 -21.90 -8.78 14.97
CA MET A 853 -20.77 -9.06 15.88
C MET A 853 -19.52 -9.57 15.15
N PHE A 854 -18.86 -8.70 14.43
CA PHE A 854 -17.61 -8.99 13.71
C PHE A 854 -16.54 -7.91 13.99
N PRO A 855 -15.26 -8.19 13.70
CA PRO A 855 -14.21 -7.19 13.80
C PRO A 855 -14.52 -5.92 13.01
N CYS A 856 -14.30 -4.77 13.65
CA CYS A 856 -14.31 -3.47 13.02
C CYS A 856 -12.88 -2.96 12.96
N TYR A 857 -12.50 -2.30 11.87
CA TYR A 857 -11.12 -1.90 11.59
C TYR A 857 -10.91 -0.41 11.61
N SER A 858 -11.92 0.36 11.22
CA SER A 858 -11.87 1.81 11.19
C SER A 858 -13.18 2.44 11.64
N VAL A 859 -13.07 3.67 12.13
CA VAL A 859 -14.22 4.53 12.47
C VAL A 859 -13.93 5.94 12.02
N SER A 860 -14.96 6.66 11.58
CA SER A 860 -14.82 8.08 11.24
C SER A 860 -16.11 8.84 11.52
N PHE A 861 -16.02 9.96 12.25
CA PHE A 861 -17.14 10.89 12.40
C PHE A 861 -17.39 11.62 11.09
N ASP A 862 -18.66 11.78 10.73
CA ASP A 862 -19.00 12.70 9.66
C ASP A 862 -18.65 14.14 10.10
N LYS A 863 -17.75 14.81 9.39
CA LYS A 863 -17.31 16.17 9.71
C LYS A 863 -18.43 17.20 9.65
N GLY A 864 -19.44 16.97 8.80
CA GLY A 864 -20.62 17.82 8.68
C GLY A 864 -21.71 17.52 9.72
N ASN A 865 -21.72 16.31 10.27
CA ASN A 865 -22.70 15.86 11.27
C ASN A 865 -22.08 14.86 12.24
N PRO A 866 -21.43 15.29 13.31
CA PRO A 866 -20.75 14.38 14.25
C PRO A 866 -21.68 13.43 15.03
N ASN A 867 -23.01 13.51 14.86
CA ASN A 867 -23.92 12.46 15.33
C ASN A 867 -23.96 11.24 14.40
N ARG A 868 -23.36 11.34 13.22
CA ARG A 868 -23.15 10.25 12.29
C ARG A 868 -21.75 9.67 12.47
N LEU A 869 -21.66 8.34 12.50
CA LEU A 869 -20.40 7.61 12.57
C LEU A 869 -20.37 6.57 11.44
N PHE A 870 -19.30 6.58 10.67
CA PHE A 870 -18.95 5.54 9.71
C PHE A 870 -18.09 4.49 10.39
N VAL A 871 -18.30 3.21 10.04
CA VAL A 871 -17.57 2.07 10.60
C VAL A 871 -17.14 1.16 9.46
N GLY A 872 -15.83 1.02 9.28
CA GLY A 872 -15.24 0.01 8.41
C GLY A 872 -15.09 -1.31 9.15
N SER A 873 -15.56 -2.39 8.54
CA SER A 873 -15.67 -3.68 9.20
C SER A 873 -15.07 -4.82 8.38
N GLU A 874 -15.16 -6.03 8.89
CA GLU A 874 -14.79 -7.28 8.20
C GLU A 874 -15.53 -7.47 6.86
N TRP A 875 -16.77 -6.95 6.75
CA TRP A 875 -17.60 -7.10 5.56
C TRP A 875 -18.24 -5.79 5.12
N GLY A 876 -17.40 -4.79 4.87
CA GLY A 876 -17.80 -3.54 4.28
C GLY A 876 -18.03 -2.40 5.28
N MET A 877 -18.80 -1.43 4.82
CA MET A 877 -19.10 -0.20 5.52
C MET A 877 -20.45 -0.24 6.22
N PHE A 878 -20.47 0.35 7.42
CA PHE A 878 -21.69 0.62 8.19
C PHE A 878 -21.76 2.07 8.61
N MET A 879 -22.96 2.57 8.81
CA MET A 879 -23.19 3.95 9.23
C MET A 879 -24.29 4.00 10.30
N ALA A 880 -24.07 4.79 11.34
CA ALA A 880 -25.11 5.15 12.31
C ALA A 880 -25.33 6.66 12.30
N ASP A 881 -26.55 7.13 12.04
CA ASP A 881 -26.94 8.55 12.10
C ASP A 881 -27.22 9.05 13.52
N ASN A 882 -27.19 8.17 14.51
CA ASN A 882 -27.60 8.44 15.89
C ASN A 882 -26.62 7.88 16.91
N ILE A 883 -25.32 8.04 16.67
CA ILE A 883 -24.26 7.45 17.52
C ILE A 883 -24.32 7.93 18.98
N ASN A 884 -24.98 9.07 19.25
CA ASN A 884 -25.21 9.56 20.59
C ASN A 884 -26.27 8.74 21.34
N SER A 885 -27.13 7.97 20.64
CA SER A 885 -28.09 7.06 21.27
C SER A 885 -27.40 6.03 22.15
N ALA A 886 -28.09 5.56 23.20
CA ALA A 886 -27.62 4.44 24.00
C ALA A 886 -27.55 3.13 23.18
N THR A 887 -28.46 2.98 22.23
CA THR A 887 -28.53 1.86 21.26
C THR A 887 -28.62 2.42 19.85
N PRO A 888 -27.47 2.76 19.22
CA PRO A 888 -27.47 3.27 17.85
C PRO A 888 -27.99 2.20 16.88
N SER A 889 -28.56 2.66 15.78
CA SER A 889 -29.01 1.80 14.69
C SER A 889 -28.11 2.00 13.47
N TYR A 890 -27.60 0.90 12.94
CA TYR A 890 -26.68 0.90 11.81
C TYR A 890 -27.38 0.48 10.51
N SER A 891 -27.04 1.13 9.42
CA SER A 891 -27.29 0.69 8.05
C SER A 891 -26.02 0.13 7.43
N GLU A 892 -26.15 -0.89 6.61
CA GLU A 892 -25.07 -1.34 5.74
C GLU A 892 -24.96 -0.37 4.55
N GLU A 893 -23.77 0.13 4.25
CA GLU A 893 -23.54 1.14 3.22
C GLU A 893 -22.60 0.61 2.12
N ASN A 894 -22.93 -0.52 1.52
CA ASN A 894 -22.11 -1.20 0.51
C ASN A 894 -22.60 -1.04 -0.94
N ASN A 895 -23.48 -0.07 -1.24
CA ASN A 895 -23.93 0.11 -2.61
C ASN A 895 -22.78 0.54 -3.54
N GLY A 896 -22.45 -0.31 -4.52
CA GLY A 896 -21.29 -0.13 -5.41
C GLY A 896 -19.95 -0.66 -4.86
N MET A 897 -19.93 -1.23 -3.65
CA MET A 897 -18.75 -1.81 -3.01
C MET A 897 -18.99 -3.27 -2.64
N ALA A 898 -17.98 -4.12 -2.81
CA ALA A 898 -18.03 -5.50 -2.32
C ALA A 898 -17.96 -5.54 -0.79
N ARG A 899 -18.49 -6.62 -0.17
CA ARG A 899 -18.34 -6.89 1.26
C ARG A 899 -16.95 -7.43 1.57
N VAL A 900 -15.99 -6.52 1.66
CA VAL A 900 -14.57 -6.77 1.92
C VAL A 900 -14.14 -6.09 3.20
N PRO A 901 -13.03 -6.49 3.84
CA PRO A 901 -12.48 -5.76 4.97
C PRO A 901 -12.15 -4.30 4.61
N VAL A 902 -12.64 -3.36 5.42
CA VAL A 902 -12.40 -1.92 5.27
C VAL A 902 -11.47 -1.47 6.39
N PHE A 903 -10.17 -1.41 6.08
CA PHE A 903 -9.13 -1.11 7.07
C PHE A 903 -9.03 0.37 7.39
N GLU A 904 -9.36 1.25 6.44
CA GLU A 904 -9.26 2.69 6.62
C GLU A 904 -10.40 3.44 5.96
N ILE A 905 -10.79 4.55 6.57
CA ILE A 905 -11.79 5.51 6.08
C ILE A 905 -11.19 6.89 6.21
N GLU A 906 -11.01 7.58 5.08
CA GLU A 906 -10.57 8.96 5.06
C GLU A 906 -11.65 9.87 4.45
N GLN A 907 -11.87 11.01 5.08
CA GLN A 907 -12.75 12.03 4.55
C GLN A 907 -11.95 13.15 3.92
N TYR A 908 -12.38 13.57 2.73
CA TYR A 908 -11.79 14.72 2.06
C TYR A 908 -11.89 15.98 2.95
N ARG A 909 -10.76 16.67 3.12
CA ARG A 909 -10.69 17.87 3.97
C ARG A 909 -11.12 19.09 3.18
N THR A 910 -12.28 19.64 3.48
CA THR A 910 -12.80 20.87 2.86
C THR A 910 -12.27 22.15 3.52
N ASP A 911 -11.75 22.04 4.73
CA ASP A 911 -11.17 23.15 5.50
C ASP A 911 -9.86 23.70 4.92
N PHE A 912 -9.21 22.95 4.03
CA PHE A 912 -8.00 23.37 3.31
C PHE A 912 -8.25 23.91 1.89
N ASN A 913 -9.47 24.26 1.53
CA ASN A 913 -9.75 24.97 0.27
C ASN A 913 -9.16 26.39 0.34
N TYR A 914 -7.83 26.46 0.40
CA TYR A 914 -7.10 27.71 0.34
C TYR A 914 -6.95 28.13 -1.14
N ASP A 915 -7.82 29.05 -1.59
CA ASP A 915 -7.58 29.82 -2.80
C ASP A 915 -6.81 31.10 -2.40
N PRO A 916 -5.56 31.28 -2.83
CA PRO A 916 -4.79 32.47 -2.52
C PRO A 916 -5.44 33.75 -3.08
N ASN A 917 -6.34 33.62 -4.04
CA ASN A 917 -7.07 34.72 -4.66
C ASN A 917 -8.45 34.97 -4.01
N ASN A 918 -8.92 34.04 -3.17
CA ASN A 918 -10.22 34.15 -2.51
C ASN A 918 -10.11 33.67 -1.04
N PRO A 919 -9.91 34.62 -0.09
CA PRO A 919 -9.85 34.24 1.32
C PRO A 919 -11.23 33.74 1.76
N ILE A 920 -11.32 32.44 1.93
CA ILE A 920 -12.38 31.68 2.61
C ILE A 920 -13.76 32.32 2.55
N SER A 921 -14.50 32.03 1.52
CA SER A 921 -15.96 31.97 1.65
C SER A 921 -16.25 30.69 2.46
N SER A 922 -17.08 30.81 3.48
CA SER A 922 -17.54 29.72 4.34
C SER A 922 -17.83 28.44 3.56
N PRO A 923 -17.54 27.25 4.12
CA PRO A 923 -17.84 26.01 3.46
C PRO A 923 -19.35 25.90 3.26
N THR A 924 -19.79 25.99 2.03
CA THR A 924 -21.14 25.58 1.62
C THR A 924 -20.96 24.37 0.72
N GLU A 925 -21.39 23.22 1.23
CA GLU A 925 -21.58 21.87 0.67
C GLU A 925 -20.44 20.90 0.86
#